data_1ec7f5c25d82580138d638aa9badc9e9
#
_entry.id   1ec7f5c25d82580138d638aa9badc9e9
#
_cell.length_a   1.000
_cell.length_b   1.000
_cell.length_c   1.000
_cell.angle_alpha   90.00
_cell.angle_beta   90.00
_cell.angle_gamma   90.00
#
_symmetry.space_group_name_H-M   'P 1'
#
loop_
_entity.id
_entity.type
_entity.pdbx_description
1 polymer ?
#
loop_
_entity_poly.entity_id
_entity_poly.type
_entity_poly.pdbx_seq_one_letter_code
_entity_poly.pdbx_strand_id
1 'polypeptide(L)'
;MEPASLEKDSQPPGQANTEKANPGQGQANAGSASPDEAATSHHRHGSPKVGSLEHPERIENVPGHVIPILRQEFDDFDTESTRFLRGELDGEEFTKFRLKQGVYGQRQPDVQMVRVKLPLGGVNPDQLDAFAAGIEEYVPLRKGHITTRQNVQMHHVPLPDAAKLIRELGDAGLSSREGCGNTMRNVTGDPRAGTLEGELFDITPYAGAYVRYFVRHPTTQSMPRKFKTAFAAIYDEDNAITRIHDLAFLPLVRGGVRGVEVRVGGGTSIMPRIAPTLYEFVELDNGEYLKVAEAIVRIFDRTDWLRANRARARIKVLIDKIGIDAFRDLVEEELTGDWVVERDFSLDPVRFDHDEEANAPAKPDSYATANGDLREFDEFLASNVRRQRQAGFCTVEVVVQRGDLIPDQFRGLAQIMRDYTGGYARTTVHQNLVLRWVRDEAVYEVWRRLSELGLGDAGAQEVTDVVSCPGTDSCKLGITSSMGLNQAIQERLVEMQIEDELTRRIHIKMSGCPNGCGQHHIANIGFYGASIKVGEHTIPAYIPHLGGAYEGGEVRYGERVKARLPAKRVPEAIERWIRFYESERSDGEEFNAFVARVGTPEFESRVKDLAMPIEFNLENMNYFVDWSKNVPFEVIRGEGECAV
;
A
#
# COMPACT_ATOMS: atom_id res chain seq x y z
N MET A 1 17.05 48.42 32.83
CA MET A 1 17.23 49.62 32.02
C MET A 1 16.38 49.45 30.79
N GLU A 2 15.18 49.94 30.87
CA GLU A 2 14.26 50.29 29.78
C GLU A 2 14.42 51.77 29.46
N PRO A 3 13.71 52.35 28.51
CA PRO A 3 13.42 52.08 27.11
C PRO A 3 13.63 53.32 26.23
N ALA A 4 13.32 53.27 24.94
CA ALA A 4 12.86 54.47 24.20
C ALA A 4 12.02 54.09 22.96
N SER A 5 10.81 54.51 23.04
CA SER A 5 9.75 54.69 22.03
C SER A 5 9.96 55.94 21.19
N LEU A 6 9.33 55.99 19.98
CA LEU A 6 8.65 57.15 19.30
C LEU A 6 8.17 56.66 17.94
N GLU A 7 6.91 56.48 17.68
CA GLU A 7 5.79 57.37 17.28
C GLU A 7 5.93 57.98 15.89
N LYS A 8 5.01 57.57 15.00
CA LYS A 8 3.88 58.19 14.28
C LYS A 8 4.17 59.28 13.22
N ASP A 9 3.54 59.10 12.11
CA ASP A 9 2.52 59.92 11.41
C ASP A 9 2.66 59.76 9.90
N SER A 10 1.72 59.73 8.99
CA SER A 10 0.31 60.06 8.88
C SER A 10 -0.14 59.82 7.42
N GLN A 11 -1.40 59.53 7.25
CA GLN A 11 -2.16 59.48 5.99
C GLN A 11 -2.52 60.86 5.45
N PRO A 12 -3.45 60.93 4.44
CA PRO A 12 -3.41 60.78 2.97
C PRO A 12 -3.78 62.15 2.28
N PRO A 13 -4.49 62.38 1.18
CA PRO A 13 -5.34 61.68 0.22
C PRO A 13 -5.22 62.15 -1.26
N GLY A 14 -6.08 61.61 -2.14
CA GLY A 14 -6.33 62.23 -3.45
C GLY A 14 -7.23 61.38 -4.40
N GLN A 15 -8.50 61.76 -4.46
CA GLN A 15 -9.55 61.25 -5.36
C GLN A 15 -9.57 62.01 -6.71
N ALA A 16 -10.32 61.36 -7.65
CA ALA A 16 -11.07 61.89 -8.79
C ALA A 16 -10.42 61.67 -10.17
N ASN A 17 -11.07 61.35 -11.26
CA ASN A 17 -12.49 61.41 -11.69
C ASN A 17 -12.67 60.58 -12.97
N THR A 18 -13.78 59.97 -13.06
CA THR A 18 -14.66 59.66 -14.22
C THR A 18 -14.31 60.18 -15.60
N GLU A 19 -14.44 59.30 -16.64
CA GLU A 19 -15.21 59.68 -17.83
C GLU A 19 -15.74 58.44 -18.61
N LYS A 20 -16.98 58.56 -19.05
CA LYS A 20 -17.75 57.61 -19.87
C LYS A 20 -17.52 57.83 -21.35
N ALA A 21 -17.50 56.78 -22.15
CA ALA A 21 -18.02 56.78 -23.53
C ALA A 21 -18.31 55.36 -24.03
N ASN A 22 -19.50 55.11 -24.51
CA ASN A 22 -20.03 54.07 -25.40
C ASN A 22 -20.48 54.80 -26.69
N PRO A 23 -20.85 54.19 -27.83
CA PRO A 23 -20.75 52.83 -28.36
C PRO A 23 -20.26 52.75 -29.83
N GLY A 24 -19.92 51.56 -30.30
CA GLY A 24 -19.70 51.30 -31.74
C GLY A 24 -20.03 49.83 -32.09
N GLN A 25 -21.06 49.64 -32.88
CA GLN A 25 -21.59 48.38 -33.35
C GLN A 25 -20.61 47.68 -34.35
N GLY A 26 -20.44 46.38 -34.18
CA GLY A 26 -19.84 45.49 -35.17
C GLY A 26 -20.46 44.10 -35.04
N GLN A 27 -21.41 43.78 -35.90
CA GLN A 27 -21.98 42.45 -36.04
C GLN A 27 -20.96 41.49 -36.63
N ALA A 28 -20.72 40.34 -35.97
CA ALA A 28 -20.16 39.16 -36.61
C ALA A 28 -20.83 37.91 -36.02
N ASN A 29 -21.31 37.07 -36.86
CA ASN A 29 -22.11 35.86 -36.68
C ASN A 29 -21.68 34.99 -35.51
N ALA A 30 -22.58 34.82 -34.55
CA ALA A 30 -22.57 33.74 -33.61
C ALA A 30 -23.26 32.52 -34.22
N GLY A 31 -22.50 31.51 -34.56
CA GLY A 31 -23.03 30.18 -34.79
C GLY A 31 -23.59 29.66 -33.47
N SER A 32 -24.90 29.46 -33.40
CA SER A 32 -25.60 28.92 -32.28
C SER A 32 -25.19 27.45 -32.05
N ALA A 33 -24.34 27.18 -31.08
CA ALA A 33 -24.22 25.83 -30.52
C ALA A 33 -25.55 25.51 -29.81
N SER A 34 -26.13 24.37 -30.12
CA SER A 34 -27.39 23.92 -29.54
C SER A 34 -27.27 23.68 -28.05
N PRO A 35 -28.31 23.91 -27.23
CA PRO A 35 -28.31 23.68 -25.77
C PRO A 35 -27.98 22.24 -25.37
N ASP A 36 -28.08 21.28 -26.29
CA ASP A 36 -27.83 19.86 -26.02
C ASP A 36 -26.33 19.49 -25.92
N GLU A 37 -25.43 20.24 -26.61
CA GLU A 37 -23.97 19.96 -26.49
C GLU A 37 -23.38 20.44 -25.15
N ALA A 38 -23.94 21.48 -24.53
CA ALA A 38 -23.47 21.95 -23.23
C ALA A 38 -23.95 21.03 -22.07
N ALA A 39 -25.10 20.37 -22.23
CA ALA A 39 -25.64 19.44 -21.23
C ALA A 39 -24.89 18.09 -21.20
N THR A 40 -24.34 17.65 -22.35
CA THR A 40 -23.56 16.41 -22.43
C THR A 40 -22.16 16.52 -21.81
N SER A 41 -21.56 17.71 -21.71
CA SER A 41 -20.24 17.90 -21.10
C SER A 41 -20.26 17.79 -19.56
N HIS A 42 -21.37 18.14 -18.93
CA HIS A 42 -21.49 18.05 -17.45
C HIS A 42 -21.74 16.61 -16.94
N HIS A 43 -22.22 15.70 -17.78
CA HIS A 43 -22.39 14.29 -17.41
C HIS A 43 -21.10 13.47 -17.55
N ARG A 44 -20.08 13.98 -18.24
CA ARG A 44 -18.81 13.27 -18.48
C ARG A 44 -17.91 13.14 -17.27
N HIS A 45 -18.16 13.92 -16.20
CA HIS A 45 -17.35 13.93 -14.98
C HIS A 45 -18.08 13.35 -13.75
N GLY A 46 -19.27 12.83 -13.95
CA GLY A 46 -20.03 12.17 -12.89
C GLY A 46 -19.39 10.82 -12.51
N SER A 47 -19.48 10.50 -11.23
CA SER A 47 -19.30 9.11 -10.80
C SER A 47 -20.23 8.22 -11.63
N PRO A 48 -19.82 6.97 -11.98
CA PRO A 48 -20.73 6.03 -12.63
C PRO A 48 -22.05 6.04 -11.86
N LYS A 49 -23.17 6.09 -12.55
CA LYS A 49 -24.49 6.04 -11.89
C LYS A 49 -24.50 4.83 -10.98
N VAL A 50 -24.95 5.01 -9.74
CA VAL A 50 -25.03 3.92 -8.77
C VAL A 50 -25.76 2.75 -9.42
N GLY A 51 -25.05 1.61 -9.53
CA GLY A 51 -25.61 0.39 -10.07
C GLY A 51 -25.69 0.28 -11.58
N SER A 52 -25.07 1.16 -12.30
CA SER A 52 -24.85 1.02 -13.74
C SER A 52 -23.34 0.88 -13.95
N LEU A 53 -22.92 -0.16 -14.66
CA LEU A 53 -21.57 -0.30 -15.18
C LEU A 53 -21.37 0.58 -16.43
N GLU A 54 -22.40 1.37 -16.81
CA GLU A 54 -22.28 2.35 -17.87
C GLU A 54 -21.24 3.39 -17.49
N HIS A 55 -20.09 3.29 -18.14
CA HIS A 55 -19.09 4.34 -18.14
C HIS A 55 -19.35 5.21 -19.37
N PRO A 56 -19.62 6.51 -19.22
CA PRO A 56 -19.95 7.38 -20.35
C PRO A 56 -18.79 7.57 -21.33
N GLU A 57 -17.58 7.22 -20.93
CA GLU A 57 -16.38 7.32 -21.76
C GLU A 57 -15.71 5.95 -21.85
N ARG A 58 -15.10 5.70 -22.99
CA ARG A 58 -14.27 4.51 -23.18
C ARG A 58 -13.11 4.56 -22.17
N ILE A 59 -13.07 3.60 -21.27
CA ILE A 59 -11.96 3.44 -20.36
C ILE A 59 -10.79 2.86 -21.17
N GLU A 60 -9.66 3.56 -21.16
CA GLU A 60 -8.46 3.07 -21.84
C GLU A 60 -7.85 1.92 -21.05
N ASN A 61 -7.50 0.84 -21.76
CA ASN A 61 -6.80 -0.30 -21.18
C ASN A 61 -5.29 -0.14 -21.36
N VAL A 62 -4.72 0.81 -20.63
CA VAL A 62 -3.28 1.11 -20.62
C VAL A 62 -2.68 0.64 -19.30
N PRO A 63 -1.49 0.03 -19.29
CA PRO A 63 -0.82 -0.37 -18.06
C PRO A 63 -0.75 0.79 -17.06
N GLY A 64 -1.10 0.51 -15.81
CA GLY A 64 -1.15 1.52 -14.76
C GLY A 64 -2.37 2.45 -14.77
N HIS A 65 -3.22 2.44 -15.80
CA HIS A 65 -4.41 3.30 -15.90
C HIS A 65 -5.71 2.56 -15.55
N VAL A 66 -5.71 1.77 -14.48
CA VAL A 66 -6.91 1.03 -14.04
C VAL A 66 -7.99 1.98 -13.52
N ILE A 67 -7.62 3.01 -12.77
CA ILE A 67 -8.54 3.98 -12.18
C ILE A 67 -8.75 5.13 -13.15
N PRO A 68 -10.00 5.39 -13.61
CA PRO A 68 -10.29 6.55 -14.46
C PRO A 68 -9.99 7.87 -13.77
N ILE A 69 -9.31 8.79 -14.44
CA ILE A 69 -8.97 10.12 -13.94
C ILE A 69 -10.14 11.09 -14.19
N LEU A 70 -10.57 11.79 -13.16
CA LEU A 70 -11.53 12.87 -13.24
C LEU A 70 -10.85 14.19 -12.86
N ARG A 71 -10.59 15.07 -13.85
CA ARG A 71 -9.90 16.36 -13.64
C ARG A 71 -10.65 17.27 -12.67
N GLN A 72 -11.97 17.17 -12.59
CA GLN A 72 -12.78 17.92 -11.64
C GLN A 72 -12.38 17.63 -10.18
N GLU A 73 -11.95 16.42 -9.85
CA GLU A 73 -11.50 16.09 -8.48
C GLU A 73 -10.26 16.89 -8.06
N PHE A 74 -9.40 17.25 -9.02
CA PHE A 74 -8.23 18.09 -8.76
C PHE A 74 -8.62 19.55 -8.54
N ASP A 75 -9.58 20.06 -9.34
CA ASP A 75 -10.12 21.42 -9.18
C ASP A 75 -10.88 21.56 -7.85
N ASP A 76 -11.68 20.56 -7.49
CA ASP A 76 -12.36 20.51 -6.20
C ASP A 76 -11.36 20.49 -5.03
N PHE A 77 -10.26 19.71 -5.16
CA PHE A 77 -9.25 19.66 -4.10
C PHE A 77 -8.51 21.00 -3.93
N ASP A 78 -8.15 21.65 -5.02
CA ASP A 78 -7.52 22.98 -4.98
C ASP A 78 -8.44 24.03 -4.37
N THR A 79 -9.72 24.02 -4.74
CA THR A 79 -10.75 24.90 -4.20
C THR A 79 -10.93 24.70 -2.70
N GLU A 80 -11.20 23.47 -2.25
CA GLU A 80 -11.48 23.17 -0.85
C GLU A 80 -10.24 23.35 0.05
N SER A 81 -9.04 23.04 -0.45
CA SER A 81 -7.81 23.31 0.28
C SER A 81 -7.54 24.81 0.45
N THR A 82 -7.84 25.62 -0.59
CA THR A 82 -7.75 27.08 -0.54
C THR A 82 -8.76 27.67 0.45
N ARG A 83 -10.02 27.21 0.44
CA ARG A 83 -11.05 27.63 1.42
C ARG A 83 -10.64 27.30 2.85
N PHE A 84 -10.09 26.10 3.07
CA PHE A 84 -9.58 25.69 4.38
C PHE A 84 -8.43 26.59 4.86
N LEU A 85 -7.44 26.86 3.99
CA LEU A 85 -6.31 27.74 4.33
C LEU A 85 -6.73 29.18 4.64
N ARG A 86 -7.84 29.65 4.08
CA ARG A 86 -8.44 30.95 4.37
C ARG A 86 -9.34 30.95 5.62
N GLY A 87 -9.55 29.79 6.26
CA GLY A 87 -10.45 29.65 7.41
C GLY A 87 -11.94 29.69 7.05
N GLU A 88 -12.30 29.48 5.78
CA GLU A 88 -13.66 29.47 5.26
C GLU A 88 -14.33 28.08 5.38
N LEU A 89 -13.53 27.05 5.69
CA LEU A 89 -13.99 25.66 5.81
C LEU A 89 -13.52 25.08 7.15
N ASP A 90 -14.44 24.39 7.84
CA ASP A 90 -14.12 23.70 9.10
C ASP A 90 -13.09 22.57 8.92
N GLY A 91 -12.23 22.41 9.91
CA GLY A 91 -11.14 21.42 9.87
C GLY A 91 -11.61 19.96 9.80
N GLU A 92 -12.75 19.62 10.43
CA GLU A 92 -13.33 18.29 10.39
C GLU A 92 -13.95 18.02 9.01
N GLU A 93 -14.66 18.99 8.45
CA GLU A 93 -15.26 18.91 7.13
C GLU A 93 -14.17 18.75 6.05
N PHE A 94 -13.13 19.58 6.10
CA PHE A 94 -11.99 19.46 5.20
C PHE A 94 -11.28 18.12 5.35
N THR A 95 -11.13 17.62 6.57
CA THR A 95 -10.52 16.30 6.82
C THR A 95 -11.32 15.17 6.15
N LYS A 96 -12.67 15.17 6.27
CA LYS A 96 -13.53 14.19 5.60
C LYS A 96 -13.41 14.25 4.08
N PHE A 97 -13.27 15.45 3.53
CA PHE A 97 -13.10 15.67 2.10
C PHE A 97 -11.72 15.16 1.62
N ARG A 98 -10.61 15.69 2.18
CA ARG A 98 -9.25 15.37 1.70
C ARG A 98 -8.86 13.88 1.87
N LEU A 99 -9.42 13.19 2.86
CA LEU A 99 -9.20 11.77 3.04
C LEU A 99 -9.72 10.95 1.84
N LYS A 100 -10.84 11.34 1.24
CA LYS A 100 -11.37 10.71 0.02
C LYS A 100 -10.48 10.96 -1.18
N GLN A 101 -9.74 12.06 -1.17
CA GLN A 101 -8.76 12.41 -2.21
C GLN A 101 -7.36 11.81 -1.97
N GLY A 102 -7.22 10.91 -0.98
CA GLY A 102 -5.96 10.23 -0.69
C GLY A 102 -4.93 11.07 0.07
N VAL A 103 -5.34 12.20 0.61
CA VAL A 103 -4.49 13.11 1.38
C VAL A 103 -4.75 12.95 2.88
N TYR A 104 -3.70 12.71 3.66
CA TYR A 104 -3.78 12.35 5.08
C TYR A 104 -2.82 13.22 5.91
N GLY A 105 -3.34 13.88 6.96
CA GLY A 105 -2.50 14.66 7.87
C GLY A 105 -1.53 13.77 8.66
N GLN A 106 -0.29 14.22 8.76
CA GLN A 106 0.78 13.50 9.43
C GLN A 106 0.89 13.87 10.93
N ARG A 107 1.86 13.22 11.59
CA ARG A 107 2.27 13.56 12.96
C ARG A 107 2.81 15.00 13.05
N GLN A 108 3.61 15.39 12.05
CA GLN A 108 4.13 16.75 11.93
C GLN A 108 2.99 17.70 11.51
N PRO A 109 2.94 18.91 12.09
CA PRO A 109 1.95 19.91 11.70
C PRO A 109 2.16 20.39 10.26
N ASP A 110 1.10 20.87 9.65
CA ASP A 110 1.06 21.56 8.35
C ASP A 110 1.55 20.77 7.13
N VAL A 111 1.86 19.50 7.29
CA VAL A 111 2.26 18.60 6.20
C VAL A 111 1.34 17.39 6.07
N GLN A 112 1.24 16.89 4.86
CA GLN A 112 0.36 15.82 4.47
C GLN A 112 1.15 14.61 3.94
N MET A 113 0.53 13.45 3.99
CA MET A 113 0.91 12.29 3.22
C MET A 113 -0.06 12.15 2.05
N VAL A 114 0.45 12.13 0.83
CA VAL A 114 -0.31 11.81 -0.40
C VAL A 114 -0.10 10.34 -0.72
N ARG A 115 -1.20 9.60 -0.90
CA ARG A 115 -1.16 8.16 -1.23
C ARG A 115 -1.79 7.90 -2.58
N VAL A 116 -0.99 7.43 -3.50
CA VAL A 116 -1.41 7.04 -4.85
C VAL A 116 -1.78 5.56 -4.84
N LYS A 117 -2.96 5.23 -5.35
CA LYS A 117 -3.42 3.84 -5.53
C LYS A 117 -2.79 3.27 -6.80
N LEU A 118 -2.19 2.10 -6.68
CA LEU A 118 -1.72 1.29 -7.79
C LEU A 118 -2.47 -0.05 -7.72
N PRO A 119 -3.59 -0.19 -8.42
CA PRO A 119 -4.33 -1.45 -8.43
C PRO A 119 -3.43 -2.61 -8.88
N LEU A 120 -3.42 -3.70 -8.11
CA LEU A 120 -2.53 -4.86 -8.32
C LEU A 120 -1.03 -4.50 -8.37
N GLY A 121 -0.67 -3.30 -7.93
CA GLY A 121 0.69 -2.79 -7.98
C GLY A 121 1.14 -2.26 -9.35
N GLY A 122 0.26 -2.26 -10.36
CA GLY A 122 0.61 -1.91 -11.75
C GLY A 122 1.09 -0.48 -11.90
N VAL A 123 2.21 -0.30 -12.59
CA VAL A 123 2.82 0.99 -12.90
C VAL A 123 3.53 0.91 -14.26
N ASN A 124 3.54 2.02 -14.99
CA ASN A 124 4.24 2.17 -16.27
C ASN A 124 5.42 3.17 -16.16
N PRO A 125 6.31 3.25 -17.17
CA PRO A 125 7.47 4.13 -17.13
C PRO A 125 7.13 5.62 -16.94
N ASP A 126 6.09 6.12 -17.61
CA ASP A 126 5.72 7.54 -17.54
C ASP A 126 5.19 7.90 -16.15
N GLN A 127 4.56 6.95 -15.48
CA GLN A 127 4.14 7.10 -14.10
C GLN A 127 5.32 7.13 -13.12
N LEU A 128 6.37 6.35 -13.37
CA LEU A 128 7.60 6.43 -12.56
C LEU A 128 8.31 7.77 -12.76
N ASP A 129 8.35 8.30 -13.99
CA ASP A 129 8.88 9.64 -14.26
C ASP A 129 8.05 10.73 -13.58
N ALA A 130 6.72 10.60 -13.58
CA ALA A 130 5.83 11.53 -12.86
C ALA A 130 6.03 11.47 -11.34
N PHE A 131 6.24 10.28 -10.75
CA PHE A 131 6.65 10.18 -9.35
C PHE A 131 7.98 10.90 -9.09
N ALA A 132 8.98 10.71 -9.96
CA ALA A 132 10.27 11.38 -9.82
C ALA A 132 10.12 12.90 -9.84
N ALA A 133 9.41 13.45 -10.82
CA ALA A 133 9.19 14.89 -10.98
C ALA A 133 8.44 15.48 -9.78
N GLY A 134 7.28 14.90 -9.43
CA GLY A 134 6.48 15.37 -8.30
C GLY A 134 7.19 15.24 -6.95
N ILE A 135 8.03 14.21 -6.76
CA ILE A 135 8.84 14.07 -5.54
C ILE A 135 9.93 15.15 -5.49
N GLU A 136 10.57 15.47 -6.59
CA GLU A 136 11.58 16.51 -6.64
C GLU A 136 11.02 17.90 -6.31
N GLU A 137 9.83 18.19 -6.82
CA GLU A 137 9.25 19.53 -6.70
C GLU A 137 8.50 19.73 -5.38
N TYR A 138 7.73 18.73 -4.91
CA TYR A 138 6.77 18.92 -3.82
C TYR A 138 7.07 18.13 -2.55
N VAL A 139 8.05 17.21 -2.56
CA VAL A 139 8.33 16.34 -1.39
C VAL A 139 9.67 16.70 -0.75
N PRO A 140 9.68 17.41 0.39
CA PRO A 140 10.92 17.86 1.05
C PRO A 140 11.90 16.72 1.40
N LEU A 141 11.40 15.51 1.67
CA LEU A 141 12.24 14.34 1.94
C LEU A 141 12.82 13.69 0.67
N ARG A 142 12.43 14.17 -0.53
CA ARG A 142 12.91 13.68 -1.83
C ARG A 142 12.87 12.14 -1.96
N LYS A 143 11.79 11.52 -1.48
CA LYS A 143 11.58 10.08 -1.61
C LYS A 143 10.11 9.71 -1.66
N GLY A 144 9.79 8.64 -2.42
CA GLY A 144 8.51 7.94 -2.41
C GLY A 144 8.63 6.63 -1.65
N HIS A 145 7.56 6.18 -1.02
CA HIS A 145 7.52 4.97 -0.20
C HIS A 145 6.52 3.95 -0.74
N ILE A 146 7.01 2.80 -1.18
CA ILE A 146 6.19 1.64 -1.56
C ILE A 146 5.63 1.00 -0.27
N THR A 147 4.33 0.71 -0.26
CA THR A 147 3.66 0.19 0.94
C THR A 147 3.34 -1.30 0.82
N THR A 148 3.10 -1.96 1.97
CA THR A 148 2.57 -3.34 2.04
C THR A 148 1.18 -3.52 1.39
N ARG A 149 0.62 -2.49 0.75
CA ARG A 149 -0.61 -2.53 -0.05
C ARG A 149 -0.38 -2.03 -1.47
N GLN A 150 0.83 -2.18 -1.98
CA GLN A 150 1.17 -1.87 -3.35
C GLN A 150 0.84 -0.42 -3.76
N ASN A 151 0.90 0.54 -2.82
CA ASN A 151 0.74 1.97 -3.11
C ASN A 151 2.09 2.66 -3.07
N VAL A 152 2.17 3.84 -3.68
CA VAL A 152 3.24 4.80 -3.41
C VAL A 152 2.72 5.91 -2.51
N GLN A 153 3.47 6.24 -1.45
CA GLN A 153 3.19 7.34 -0.55
C GLN A 153 4.29 8.40 -0.63
N MET A 154 3.90 9.64 -0.66
CA MET A 154 4.79 10.80 -0.53
C MET A 154 4.49 11.50 0.78
N HIS A 155 5.52 11.67 1.59
CA HIS A 155 5.41 12.18 2.95
C HIS A 155 5.93 13.60 3.05
N HIS A 156 5.46 14.35 4.07
CA HIS A 156 5.84 15.72 4.37
C HIS A 156 5.49 16.75 3.27
N VAL A 157 4.46 16.45 2.46
CA VAL A 157 3.97 17.37 1.42
C VAL A 157 3.26 18.54 2.09
N PRO A 158 3.67 19.81 1.88
CA PRO A 158 2.90 20.97 2.33
C PRO A 158 1.51 20.98 1.71
N LEU A 159 0.48 21.39 2.47
CA LEU A 159 -0.90 21.35 1.96
C LEU A 159 -1.10 22.15 0.66
N PRO A 160 -0.51 23.35 0.48
CA PRO A 160 -0.62 24.09 -0.78
C PRO A 160 -0.03 23.36 -1.99
N ASP A 161 0.95 22.49 -1.77
CA ASP A 161 1.61 21.73 -2.84
C ASP A 161 0.93 20.39 -3.11
N ALA A 162 0.11 19.88 -2.17
CA ALA A 162 -0.62 18.64 -2.36
C ALA A 162 -1.58 18.70 -3.56
N ALA A 163 -2.25 19.84 -3.80
CA ALA A 163 -3.14 20.05 -4.94
C ALA A 163 -2.38 19.97 -6.29
N LYS A 164 -1.20 20.60 -6.35
CA LYS A 164 -0.34 20.57 -7.55
C LYS A 164 0.18 19.16 -7.81
N LEU A 165 0.70 18.50 -6.77
CA LEU A 165 1.21 17.15 -6.84
C LEU A 165 0.17 16.15 -7.35
N ILE A 166 -1.06 16.13 -6.81
CA ILE A 166 -2.10 15.19 -7.25
C ILE A 166 -2.56 15.46 -8.68
N ARG A 167 -2.52 16.72 -9.15
CA ARG A 167 -2.84 17.09 -10.53
C ARG A 167 -1.77 16.58 -11.50
N GLU A 168 -0.51 16.83 -11.20
CA GLU A 168 0.63 16.39 -12.03
C GLU A 168 0.69 14.85 -12.14
N LEU A 169 0.50 14.15 -11.02
CA LEU A 169 0.37 12.70 -11.02
C LEU A 169 -0.86 12.23 -11.82
N GLY A 170 -1.97 12.97 -11.74
CA GLY A 170 -3.19 12.71 -12.50
C GLY A 170 -3.00 12.84 -14.01
N ASP A 171 -2.15 13.78 -14.46
CA ASP A 171 -1.82 13.94 -15.89
C ASP A 171 -1.07 12.71 -16.43
N ALA A 172 -0.35 11.97 -15.58
CA ALA A 172 0.26 10.69 -15.91
C ALA A 172 -0.68 9.47 -15.67
N GLY A 173 -1.97 9.69 -15.38
CA GLY A 173 -2.94 8.62 -15.13
C GLY A 173 -2.90 8.03 -13.71
N LEU A 174 -2.19 8.65 -12.77
CA LEU A 174 -2.11 8.20 -11.38
C LEU A 174 -3.23 8.83 -10.52
N SER A 175 -3.90 8.03 -9.71
CA SER A 175 -4.99 8.50 -8.85
C SER A 175 -4.70 8.27 -7.38
N SER A 176 -4.87 9.33 -6.57
CA SER A 176 -4.90 9.24 -5.11
C SER A 176 -6.32 9.01 -4.56
N ARG A 177 -7.35 9.01 -5.41
CA ARG A 177 -8.75 8.87 -5.02
C ARG A 177 -8.98 7.65 -4.14
N GLU A 178 -9.62 7.83 -2.97
CA GLU A 178 -9.89 6.77 -1.97
C GLU A 178 -8.65 6.08 -1.40
N GLY A 179 -7.46 6.64 -1.60
CA GLY A 179 -6.24 6.15 -0.98
C GLY A 179 -6.29 6.17 0.56
N CYS A 180 -7.14 7.02 1.14
CA CYS A 180 -7.33 7.23 2.58
C CYS A 180 -8.80 7.13 3.00
N GLY A 181 -9.14 7.43 4.24
CA GLY A 181 -10.51 7.46 4.75
C GLY A 181 -11.15 6.09 4.99
N ASN A 182 -12.45 6.13 5.20
CA ASN A 182 -13.30 4.96 5.39
C ASN A 182 -13.92 4.53 4.05
N THR A 183 -13.07 4.26 3.09
CA THR A 183 -13.38 3.99 1.69
C THR A 183 -12.86 2.62 1.26
N MET A 184 -13.18 2.22 0.03
CA MET A 184 -12.56 1.08 -0.64
C MET A 184 -11.08 1.38 -0.92
N ARG A 185 -10.18 0.65 -0.26
CA ARG A 185 -8.74 0.86 -0.38
C ARG A 185 -8.19 0.23 -1.66
N ASN A 186 -6.93 0.54 -1.98
CA ASN A 186 -6.28 -0.12 -3.11
C ASN A 186 -6.52 -1.62 -3.10
N VAL A 187 -6.86 -2.18 -4.24
CA VAL A 187 -6.99 -3.63 -4.44
C VAL A 187 -5.59 -4.18 -4.68
N THR A 188 -5.19 -5.14 -3.84
CA THR A 188 -3.89 -5.81 -3.99
C THR A 188 -4.05 -7.12 -4.75
N GLY A 189 -3.00 -7.53 -5.44
CA GLY A 189 -2.93 -8.79 -6.15
C GLY A 189 -1.50 -9.32 -6.22
N ASP A 190 -1.33 -10.53 -6.71
CA ASP A 190 -0.01 -11.07 -6.99
C ASP A 190 0.69 -10.20 -8.06
N PRO A 191 1.89 -9.68 -7.79
CA PRO A 191 2.60 -8.85 -8.77
C PRO A 191 3.01 -9.62 -10.04
N ARG A 192 2.98 -10.96 -9.99
CA ARG A 192 3.29 -11.83 -11.13
C ARG A 192 2.04 -12.40 -11.82
N ALA A 193 0.82 -12.01 -11.38
CA ALA A 193 -0.42 -12.46 -12.03
C ALA A 193 -0.38 -12.23 -13.55
N GLY A 194 -0.80 -13.22 -14.34
CA GLY A 194 -0.70 -13.28 -15.79
C GLY A 194 0.61 -13.89 -16.32
N THR A 195 1.61 -14.14 -15.45
CA THR A 195 2.91 -14.69 -15.84
C THR A 195 3.35 -15.93 -15.06
N LEU A 196 2.58 -16.36 -14.06
CA LEU A 196 2.94 -17.49 -13.21
C LEU A 196 2.64 -18.84 -13.88
N GLU A 197 3.54 -19.81 -13.70
CA GLU A 197 3.22 -21.22 -13.94
C GLU A 197 2.12 -21.66 -12.97
N GLY A 198 1.19 -22.48 -13.45
CA GLY A 198 0.09 -22.99 -12.62
C GLY A 198 -1.15 -22.08 -12.49
N GLU A 199 -1.14 -20.87 -13.06
CA GLU A 199 -2.37 -20.06 -13.16
C GLU A 199 -3.43 -20.76 -14.01
N LEU A 200 -4.65 -20.85 -13.46
CA LEU A 200 -5.80 -21.39 -14.19
C LEU A 200 -6.27 -20.42 -15.29
N PHE A 201 -6.15 -19.13 -15.03
CA PHE A 201 -6.43 -18.00 -15.93
C PHE A 201 -5.86 -16.72 -15.33
N ASP A 202 -5.69 -15.68 -16.14
CA ASP A 202 -5.29 -14.36 -15.64
C ASP A 202 -6.45 -13.69 -14.88
N ILE A 203 -6.25 -13.46 -13.58
CA ILE A 203 -7.22 -12.80 -12.69
C ILE A 203 -7.23 -11.27 -12.85
N THR A 204 -6.22 -10.69 -13.51
CA THR A 204 -6.03 -9.23 -13.61
C THR A 204 -7.23 -8.49 -14.22
N PRO A 205 -7.87 -8.97 -15.32
CA PRO A 205 -9.03 -8.32 -15.90
C PRO A 205 -10.21 -8.18 -14.94
N TYR A 206 -10.45 -9.19 -14.11
CA TYR A 206 -11.53 -9.21 -13.12
C TYR A 206 -11.24 -8.30 -11.93
N ALA A 207 -10.00 -8.30 -11.45
CA ALA A 207 -9.58 -7.38 -10.39
C ALA A 207 -9.62 -5.92 -10.86
N GLY A 208 -9.27 -5.65 -12.11
CA GLY A 208 -9.43 -4.33 -12.73
C GLY A 208 -10.89 -3.90 -12.84
N ALA A 209 -11.78 -4.81 -13.25
CA ALA A 209 -13.23 -4.55 -13.29
C ALA A 209 -13.77 -4.24 -11.89
N TYR A 210 -13.36 -5.00 -10.86
CA TYR A 210 -13.71 -4.72 -9.47
C TYR A 210 -13.30 -3.31 -9.04
N VAL A 211 -12.07 -2.89 -9.36
CA VAL A 211 -11.58 -1.53 -9.04
C VAL A 211 -12.43 -0.46 -9.69
N ARG A 212 -12.72 -0.62 -10.99
CA ARG A 212 -13.53 0.34 -11.78
C ARG A 212 -14.97 0.40 -11.31
N TYR A 213 -15.53 -0.74 -10.90
CA TYR A 213 -16.88 -0.81 -10.36
C TYR A 213 -17.02 -0.06 -9.01
N PHE A 214 -16.05 -0.23 -8.11
CA PHE A 214 -16.15 0.31 -6.75
C PHE A 214 -15.53 1.70 -6.57
N VAL A 215 -14.67 2.17 -7.47
CA VAL A 215 -14.15 3.52 -7.38
C VAL A 215 -15.29 4.55 -7.50
N ARG A 216 -15.38 5.46 -6.53
CA ARG A 216 -16.44 6.47 -6.44
C ARG A 216 -17.85 5.91 -6.20
N HIS A 217 -17.99 4.61 -5.97
CA HIS A 217 -19.29 4.01 -5.70
C HIS A 217 -19.87 4.62 -4.41
N PRO A 218 -21.13 5.10 -4.39
CA PRO A 218 -21.70 5.82 -3.24
C PRO A 218 -21.63 5.10 -1.91
N THR A 219 -21.89 3.77 -1.88
CA THR A 219 -21.82 2.97 -0.65
C THR A 219 -20.40 2.82 -0.10
N THR A 220 -19.35 3.13 -0.90
CA THR A 220 -17.96 3.00 -0.48
C THR A 220 -17.34 4.31 0.00
N GLN A 221 -18.07 5.44 -0.02
CA GLN A 221 -17.52 6.78 0.28
C GLN A 221 -17.46 7.11 1.77
N SER A 222 -18.21 6.40 2.62
CA SER A 222 -18.29 6.68 4.06
C SER A 222 -18.68 5.43 4.85
N MET A 223 -18.00 4.32 4.61
CA MET A 223 -18.24 3.07 5.34
C MET A 223 -17.87 3.17 6.82
N PRO A 224 -18.31 2.24 7.69
CA PRO A 224 -17.92 2.23 9.11
C PRO A 224 -16.40 2.25 9.32
N ARG A 225 -15.65 1.61 8.40
CA ARG A 225 -14.18 1.58 8.39
C ARG A 225 -13.64 1.31 6.99
N LYS A 226 -12.33 1.57 6.77
CA LYS A 226 -11.62 1.18 5.54
C LYS A 226 -11.89 -0.28 5.20
N PHE A 227 -12.14 -0.54 3.92
CA PHE A 227 -12.37 -1.87 3.37
C PHE A 227 -11.20 -2.26 2.45
N LYS A 228 -10.66 -3.44 2.63
CA LYS A 228 -9.48 -3.93 1.93
C LYS A 228 -9.83 -5.18 1.15
N THR A 229 -9.53 -5.20 -0.14
CA THR A 229 -9.75 -6.35 -1.03
C THR A 229 -8.43 -6.81 -1.63
N ALA A 230 -8.31 -8.11 -1.87
CA ALA A 230 -7.19 -8.72 -2.56
C ALA A 230 -7.62 -9.87 -3.46
N PHE A 231 -6.86 -10.09 -4.55
CA PHE A 231 -7.04 -11.18 -5.49
C PHE A 231 -5.77 -12.03 -5.52
N ALA A 232 -5.90 -13.34 -5.33
CA ALA A 232 -4.81 -14.29 -5.57
C ALA A 232 -4.71 -14.58 -7.08
N ALA A 233 -3.51 -14.94 -7.56
CA ALA A 233 -3.32 -15.45 -8.91
C ALA A 233 -3.41 -16.99 -8.95
N ILE A 234 -2.93 -17.65 -7.90
CA ILE A 234 -2.99 -19.10 -7.71
C ILE A 234 -3.66 -19.39 -6.36
N TYR A 235 -4.50 -20.40 -6.31
CA TYR A 235 -5.28 -20.74 -5.11
C TYR A 235 -4.40 -21.19 -3.94
N ASP A 236 -3.42 -22.07 -4.20
CA ASP A 236 -2.54 -22.64 -3.18
C ASP A 236 -1.24 -21.84 -2.94
N GLU A 237 -0.98 -20.82 -3.78
CA GLU A 237 0.18 -19.93 -3.67
C GLU A 237 -0.31 -18.47 -3.54
N ASP A 238 -0.82 -18.11 -2.37
CA ASP A 238 -1.44 -16.80 -2.13
C ASP A 238 -0.38 -15.70 -1.86
N ASN A 239 0.42 -15.35 -2.86
CA ASN A 239 1.45 -14.30 -2.76
C ASN A 239 0.89 -12.89 -2.49
N ALA A 240 -0.40 -12.68 -2.71
CA ALA A 240 -1.09 -11.43 -2.36
C ALA A 240 -1.54 -11.40 -0.89
N ILE A 241 -1.35 -12.50 -0.15
CA ILE A 241 -1.75 -12.69 1.25
C ILE A 241 -3.23 -12.32 1.43
N THR A 242 -4.09 -12.83 0.54
CA THR A 242 -5.50 -12.42 0.44
C THR A 242 -6.27 -12.68 1.72
N ARG A 243 -5.95 -13.77 2.43
CA ARG A 243 -6.67 -14.24 3.63
C ARG A 243 -6.63 -13.31 4.84
N ILE A 244 -5.81 -12.24 4.82
CA ILE A 244 -5.80 -11.18 5.85
C ILE A 244 -6.56 -9.92 5.43
N HIS A 245 -7.42 -10.01 4.41
CA HIS A 245 -8.20 -8.89 3.87
C HIS A 245 -9.67 -8.94 4.29
N ASP A 246 -10.38 -7.82 4.20
CA ASP A 246 -11.83 -7.76 4.48
C ASP A 246 -12.61 -8.59 3.47
N LEU A 247 -12.13 -8.66 2.22
CA LEU A 247 -12.65 -9.47 1.13
C LEU A 247 -11.49 -10.05 0.34
N ALA A 248 -11.57 -11.33 -0.01
CA ALA A 248 -10.55 -12.05 -0.75
C ALA A 248 -11.18 -12.92 -1.84
N PHE A 249 -10.51 -12.96 -3.00
CA PHE A 249 -10.91 -13.75 -4.17
C PHE A 249 -9.76 -14.67 -4.56
N LEU A 250 -10.02 -15.99 -4.58
CA LEU A 250 -9.02 -17.01 -4.93
C LEU A 250 -9.52 -17.77 -6.18
N PRO A 251 -8.73 -17.82 -7.27
CA PRO A 251 -9.19 -18.33 -8.57
C PRO A 251 -9.45 -19.84 -8.54
N LEU A 252 -10.54 -20.25 -9.19
CA LEU A 252 -10.96 -21.63 -9.36
C LEU A 252 -11.58 -21.83 -10.74
N VAL A 253 -11.57 -23.08 -11.23
CA VAL A 253 -12.32 -23.49 -12.41
C VAL A 253 -13.15 -24.72 -12.06
N ARG A 254 -14.47 -24.65 -12.26
CA ARG A 254 -15.40 -25.78 -12.04
C ARG A 254 -16.18 -26.06 -13.32
N GLY A 255 -16.08 -27.26 -13.86
CA GLY A 255 -16.78 -27.63 -15.09
C GLY A 255 -16.45 -26.77 -16.31
N GLY A 256 -15.25 -26.19 -16.37
CA GLY A 256 -14.83 -25.28 -17.44
C GLY A 256 -15.25 -23.82 -17.23
N VAL A 257 -15.98 -23.51 -16.15
CA VAL A 257 -16.40 -22.15 -15.79
C VAL A 257 -15.36 -21.52 -14.88
N ARG A 258 -14.92 -20.31 -15.20
CA ARG A 258 -14.01 -19.50 -14.37
C ARG A 258 -14.78 -18.90 -13.19
N GLY A 259 -14.24 -19.04 -12.01
CA GLY A 259 -14.82 -18.51 -10.79
C GLY A 259 -13.79 -18.27 -9.71
N VAL A 260 -14.26 -17.91 -8.54
CA VAL A 260 -13.45 -17.65 -7.36
C VAL A 260 -14.08 -18.22 -6.10
N GLU A 261 -13.24 -18.70 -5.19
CA GLU A 261 -13.64 -18.79 -3.79
C GLU A 261 -13.69 -17.39 -3.21
N VAL A 262 -14.74 -17.07 -2.45
CA VAL A 262 -14.92 -15.77 -1.79
C VAL A 262 -14.72 -15.95 -0.29
N ARG A 263 -13.75 -15.21 0.28
CA ARG A 263 -13.50 -15.16 1.72
C ARG A 263 -13.75 -13.76 2.26
N VAL A 264 -14.26 -13.65 3.48
CA VAL A 264 -14.65 -12.38 4.07
C VAL A 264 -14.27 -12.30 5.54
N GLY A 265 -13.88 -11.09 6.01
CA GLY A 265 -13.64 -10.85 7.44
C GLY A 265 -12.22 -11.11 7.93
N GLY A 266 -11.24 -11.15 7.04
CA GLY A 266 -9.82 -11.17 7.42
C GLY A 266 -9.31 -9.81 7.90
N GLY A 267 -8.16 -9.83 8.53
CA GLY A 267 -7.46 -8.58 8.92
C GLY A 267 -6.44 -8.73 10.02
N THR A 268 -5.42 -7.92 9.94
CA THR A 268 -4.42 -7.69 10.99
C THR A 268 -4.96 -6.74 12.07
N SER A 269 -4.11 -6.09 12.86
CA SER A 269 -4.44 -5.17 13.96
C SER A 269 -4.63 -5.90 15.30
N ILE A 270 -5.24 -5.25 16.28
CA ILE A 270 -5.32 -5.74 17.67
C ILE A 270 -6.05 -7.10 17.80
N MET A 271 -6.96 -7.40 16.89
CA MET A 271 -7.71 -8.67 16.83
C MET A 271 -7.51 -9.27 15.44
N PRO A 272 -6.37 -9.93 15.18
CA PRO A 272 -6.11 -10.52 13.87
C PRO A 272 -7.08 -11.67 13.58
N ARG A 273 -7.53 -11.77 12.33
CA ARG A 273 -8.44 -12.83 11.83
C ARG A 273 -8.04 -13.24 10.43
N ILE A 274 -8.04 -14.55 10.18
CA ILE A 274 -7.98 -15.12 8.85
C ILE A 274 -9.41 -15.13 8.32
N ALA A 275 -9.59 -14.72 7.07
CA ALA A 275 -10.89 -14.67 6.42
C ALA A 275 -11.48 -16.07 6.25
N PRO A 276 -12.63 -16.38 6.84
CA PRO A 276 -13.35 -17.61 6.57
C PRO A 276 -13.95 -17.60 5.15
N THR A 277 -14.21 -18.77 4.60
CA THR A 277 -14.89 -18.95 3.32
C THR A 277 -16.37 -18.58 3.45
N LEU A 278 -16.80 -17.61 2.63
CA LEU A 278 -18.21 -17.26 2.48
C LEU A 278 -18.86 -18.14 1.41
N TYR A 279 -18.23 -18.20 0.23
CA TYR A 279 -18.66 -19.03 -0.90
C TYR A 279 -17.47 -19.82 -1.45
N GLU A 280 -17.68 -21.12 -1.67
CA GLU A 280 -16.63 -21.97 -2.26
C GLU A 280 -16.46 -21.75 -3.77
N PHE A 281 -17.44 -21.15 -4.42
CA PHE A 281 -17.38 -20.82 -5.84
C PHE A 281 -18.41 -19.75 -6.20
N VAL A 282 -17.93 -18.70 -6.83
CA VAL A 282 -18.74 -17.63 -7.46
C VAL A 282 -18.21 -17.41 -8.85
N GLU A 283 -19.10 -17.38 -9.86
CA GLU A 283 -18.72 -17.20 -11.25
C GLU A 283 -18.19 -15.79 -11.51
N LEU A 284 -17.18 -15.69 -12.39
CA LEU A 284 -16.56 -14.41 -12.76
C LEU A 284 -17.16 -13.80 -14.02
N ASP A 285 -17.27 -14.57 -15.10
CA ASP A 285 -17.56 -14.04 -16.44
C ASP A 285 -18.93 -13.38 -16.58
N ASN A 286 -19.89 -13.77 -15.75
CA ASN A 286 -21.23 -13.18 -15.71
C ASN A 286 -21.37 -12.01 -14.70
N GLY A 287 -20.27 -11.60 -14.06
CA GLY A 287 -20.25 -10.50 -13.08
C GLY A 287 -20.82 -10.85 -11.70
N GLU A 288 -21.14 -12.11 -11.42
CA GLU A 288 -21.72 -12.54 -10.12
C GLU A 288 -20.84 -12.13 -8.93
N TYR A 289 -19.49 -12.20 -9.07
CA TYR A 289 -18.57 -11.79 -8.02
C TYR A 289 -18.68 -10.29 -7.66
N LEU A 290 -19.02 -9.41 -8.61
CA LEU A 290 -19.28 -7.99 -8.34
C LEU A 290 -20.57 -7.81 -7.54
N LYS A 291 -21.60 -8.56 -7.90
CA LYS A 291 -22.89 -8.57 -7.23
C LYS A 291 -22.74 -9.03 -5.77
N VAL A 292 -22.07 -10.15 -5.54
CA VAL A 292 -21.76 -10.67 -4.19
C VAL A 292 -20.93 -9.65 -3.39
N ALA A 293 -19.91 -9.05 -4.01
CA ALA A 293 -19.08 -8.06 -3.35
C ALA A 293 -19.89 -6.81 -2.94
N GLU A 294 -20.81 -6.34 -3.79
CA GLU A 294 -21.67 -5.21 -3.44
C GLU A 294 -22.63 -5.54 -2.30
N ALA A 295 -23.24 -6.74 -2.30
CA ALA A 295 -24.09 -7.18 -1.19
C ALA A 295 -23.31 -7.14 0.15
N ILE A 296 -22.08 -7.66 0.17
CA ILE A 296 -21.20 -7.61 1.35
C ILE A 296 -20.94 -6.17 1.80
N VAL A 297 -20.61 -5.27 0.86
CA VAL A 297 -20.32 -3.86 1.14
C VAL A 297 -21.57 -3.14 1.68
N ARG A 298 -22.74 -3.40 1.11
CA ARG A 298 -24.02 -2.81 1.55
C ARG A 298 -24.37 -3.22 2.98
N ILE A 299 -24.23 -4.49 3.32
CA ILE A 299 -24.43 -5.00 4.68
C ILE A 299 -23.45 -4.30 5.64
N PHE A 300 -22.17 -4.23 5.26
CA PHE A 300 -21.16 -3.58 6.07
C PHE A 300 -21.46 -2.09 6.29
N ASP A 301 -21.85 -1.36 5.24
CA ASP A 301 -22.17 0.06 5.32
C ASP A 301 -23.39 0.34 6.22
N ARG A 302 -24.44 -0.49 6.14
CA ARG A 302 -25.67 -0.36 6.94
C ARG A 302 -25.54 -0.83 8.39
N THR A 303 -24.42 -1.44 8.77
CA THR A 303 -24.21 -1.93 10.14
C THR A 303 -23.78 -0.78 11.07
N ASP A 304 -24.73 0.06 11.48
CA ASP A 304 -24.46 1.31 12.20
C ASP A 304 -23.77 1.13 13.56
N TRP A 305 -24.02 0.03 14.27
CA TRP A 305 -23.37 -0.20 15.56
C TRP A 305 -21.83 -0.35 15.43
N LEU A 306 -21.31 -0.69 14.26
CA LEU A 306 -19.87 -0.68 14.01
C LEU A 306 -19.30 0.75 14.07
N ARG A 307 -20.09 1.76 13.73
CA ARG A 307 -19.66 3.18 13.75
C ARG A 307 -19.46 3.71 15.17
N ALA A 308 -20.13 3.11 16.18
CA ALA A 308 -20.04 3.52 17.57
C ALA A 308 -18.66 3.29 18.19
N ASN A 309 -17.88 2.30 17.71
CA ASN A 309 -16.54 2.02 18.21
C ASN A 309 -15.54 1.82 17.07
N ARG A 310 -14.84 2.87 16.72
CA ARG A 310 -13.88 2.93 15.61
C ARG A 310 -12.75 1.89 15.68
N ALA A 311 -12.34 1.47 16.87
CA ALA A 311 -11.34 0.42 17.06
C ALA A 311 -11.87 -0.97 16.65
N ARG A 312 -13.20 -1.14 16.68
CA ARG A 312 -13.93 -2.38 16.38
C ARG A 312 -14.88 -2.24 15.20
N ALA A 313 -14.61 -1.34 14.26
CA ALA A 313 -15.49 -1.01 13.15
C ALA A 313 -15.23 -1.79 11.84
N ARG A 314 -14.28 -2.76 11.84
CA ARG A 314 -13.99 -3.60 10.65
C ARG A 314 -15.03 -4.72 10.50
N ILE A 315 -15.28 -5.14 9.25
CA ILE A 315 -16.24 -6.22 8.93
C ILE A 315 -15.97 -7.52 9.70
N LYS A 316 -14.70 -7.85 9.97
CA LYS A 316 -14.34 -9.02 10.78
C LYS A 316 -15.01 -9.04 12.16
N VAL A 317 -15.28 -7.87 12.74
CA VAL A 317 -15.95 -7.76 14.04
C VAL A 317 -17.44 -8.08 13.92
N LEU A 318 -18.08 -7.75 12.79
CA LEU A 318 -19.43 -8.18 12.49
C LEU A 318 -19.47 -9.72 12.39
N ILE A 319 -18.58 -10.31 11.60
CA ILE A 319 -18.51 -11.76 11.41
C ILE A 319 -18.18 -12.51 12.72
N ASP A 320 -17.25 -11.99 13.52
CA ASP A 320 -16.96 -12.54 14.86
C ASP A 320 -18.20 -12.55 15.77
N LYS A 321 -19.11 -11.57 15.61
CA LYS A 321 -20.29 -11.42 16.44
C LYS A 321 -21.45 -12.36 16.03
N ILE A 322 -21.67 -12.53 14.74
CA ILE A 322 -22.84 -13.26 14.24
C ILE A 322 -22.50 -14.65 13.66
N GLY A 323 -21.23 -14.92 13.35
CA GLY A 323 -20.78 -16.11 12.64
C GLY A 323 -20.85 -15.98 11.12
N ILE A 324 -20.11 -16.84 10.40
CA ILE A 324 -20.03 -16.78 8.94
C ILE A 324 -21.34 -17.26 8.28
N ASP A 325 -22.01 -18.22 8.86
CA ASP A 325 -23.26 -18.76 8.29
C ASP A 325 -24.37 -17.72 8.37
N ALA A 326 -24.58 -17.08 9.53
CA ALA A 326 -25.54 -15.99 9.66
C ALA A 326 -25.16 -14.77 8.78
N PHE A 327 -23.87 -14.53 8.55
CA PHE A 327 -23.46 -13.50 7.61
C PHE A 327 -23.77 -13.89 6.16
N ARG A 328 -23.65 -15.19 5.79
CA ARG A 328 -24.07 -15.71 4.48
C ARG A 328 -25.55 -15.52 4.27
N ASP A 329 -26.39 -15.85 5.26
CA ASP A 329 -27.83 -15.65 5.19
C ASP A 329 -28.19 -14.17 4.91
N LEU A 330 -27.50 -13.23 5.56
CA LEU A 330 -27.66 -11.79 5.27
C LEU A 330 -27.26 -11.42 3.84
N VAL A 331 -26.21 -12.03 3.30
CA VAL A 331 -25.79 -11.79 1.90
C VAL A 331 -26.81 -12.35 0.93
N GLU A 332 -27.33 -13.57 1.17
CA GLU A 332 -28.39 -14.17 0.36
C GLU A 332 -29.68 -13.31 0.39
N GLU A 333 -30.07 -12.81 1.55
CA GLU A 333 -31.21 -11.89 1.70
C GLU A 333 -30.95 -10.59 0.91
N GLU A 334 -29.77 -9.99 1.03
CA GLU A 334 -29.42 -8.75 0.31
C GLU A 334 -29.46 -8.95 -1.21
N LEU A 335 -29.07 -10.12 -1.69
CA LEU A 335 -29.10 -10.49 -3.11
C LEU A 335 -30.50 -10.66 -3.69
N THR A 336 -31.55 -10.68 -2.87
CA THR A 336 -32.96 -10.66 -3.31
C THR A 336 -33.51 -9.25 -3.50
N GLY A 337 -32.76 -8.21 -3.17
CA GLY A 337 -33.20 -6.82 -3.25
C GLY A 337 -33.37 -6.32 -4.69
N ASP A 338 -34.28 -5.34 -4.88
CA ASP A 338 -34.61 -4.74 -6.18
C ASP A 338 -33.36 -4.19 -6.92
N TRP A 339 -32.37 -3.71 -6.17
CA TRP A 339 -31.12 -3.17 -6.74
C TRP A 339 -30.35 -4.19 -7.61
N VAL A 340 -30.52 -5.49 -7.35
CA VAL A 340 -29.87 -6.56 -8.13
C VAL A 340 -30.45 -6.63 -9.55
N VAL A 341 -31.75 -6.38 -9.68
CA VAL A 341 -32.44 -6.42 -10.99
C VAL A 341 -32.27 -5.10 -11.74
N GLU A 342 -32.15 -4.00 -11.01
CA GLU A 342 -32.02 -2.65 -11.58
C GLU A 342 -30.62 -2.35 -12.14
N ARG A 343 -29.63 -3.19 -11.85
CA ARG A 343 -28.22 -2.97 -12.19
C ARG A 343 -27.73 -3.92 -13.27
N ASP A 344 -26.88 -3.38 -14.13
CA ASP A 344 -26.09 -4.18 -15.06
C ASP A 344 -24.74 -4.55 -14.41
N PHE A 345 -24.48 -5.85 -14.31
CA PHE A 345 -23.23 -6.41 -13.82
C PHE A 345 -22.35 -6.98 -14.94
N SER A 346 -22.66 -6.67 -16.20
CA SER A 346 -21.81 -7.09 -17.32
C SER A 346 -20.40 -6.52 -17.18
N LEU A 347 -19.40 -7.32 -17.54
CA LEU A 347 -18.00 -6.93 -17.35
C LEU A 347 -17.45 -6.05 -18.48
N ASP A 348 -18.03 -6.11 -19.68
CA ASP A 348 -17.48 -5.46 -20.86
C ASP A 348 -17.16 -3.96 -20.68
N PRO A 349 -18.00 -3.16 -19.98
CA PRO A 349 -17.69 -1.73 -19.80
C PRO A 349 -16.57 -1.45 -18.83
N VAL A 350 -16.27 -2.37 -17.88
CA VAL A 350 -15.33 -2.13 -16.77
C VAL A 350 -14.11 -3.06 -16.77
N ARG A 351 -14.13 -4.11 -17.59
CA ARG A 351 -13.05 -5.07 -17.66
C ARG A 351 -11.74 -4.39 -18.06
N PHE A 352 -10.65 -4.78 -17.41
CA PHE A 352 -9.32 -4.31 -17.73
C PHE A 352 -8.61 -5.37 -18.59
N ASP A 353 -8.85 -5.29 -19.89
CA ASP A 353 -8.19 -6.17 -20.87
C ASP A 353 -6.96 -5.47 -21.44
N HIS A 354 -5.78 -5.98 -21.13
CA HIS A 354 -4.52 -5.53 -21.70
C HIS A 354 -3.62 -6.74 -21.97
N ASP A 355 -3.24 -6.90 -23.23
CA ASP A 355 -2.36 -7.97 -23.69
C ASP A 355 -0.90 -7.56 -23.48
N GLU A 356 -0.34 -7.90 -22.30
CA GLU A 356 1.07 -7.63 -22.01
C GLU A 356 2.00 -8.44 -22.91
N GLU A 357 1.61 -9.67 -23.30
CA GLU A 357 2.44 -10.56 -24.13
C GLU A 357 2.64 -10.00 -25.53
N ALA A 358 1.61 -9.41 -26.12
CA ALA A 358 1.71 -8.75 -27.43
C ALA A 358 2.70 -7.58 -27.46
N ASN A 359 2.98 -6.98 -26.29
CA ASN A 359 3.90 -5.86 -26.15
C ASN A 359 5.24 -6.27 -25.50
N ALA A 360 5.47 -7.58 -25.30
CA ALA A 360 6.72 -8.08 -24.73
C ALA A 360 7.93 -7.67 -25.59
N PRO A 361 9.10 -7.36 -24.99
CA PRO A 361 10.26 -6.86 -25.74
C PRO A 361 10.73 -7.87 -26.79
N ALA A 362 11.02 -7.38 -27.98
CA ALA A 362 11.67 -8.19 -29.01
C ALA A 362 13.08 -8.60 -28.57
N LYS A 363 13.57 -9.73 -29.11
CA LYS A 363 14.95 -10.15 -28.85
C LYS A 363 15.90 -9.21 -29.61
N PRO A 364 16.82 -8.49 -28.95
CA PRO A 364 17.84 -7.69 -29.64
C PRO A 364 18.93 -8.57 -30.25
N ASP A 365 19.69 -7.98 -31.17
CA ASP A 365 20.77 -8.68 -31.88
C ASP A 365 21.90 -9.16 -30.94
N SER A 366 22.13 -8.44 -29.84
CA SER A 366 23.12 -8.80 -28.82
C SER A 366 22.77 -8.21 -27.45
N TYR A 367 23.17 -8.93 -26.41
CA TYR A 367 23.15 -8.45 -25.01
C TYR A 367 24.57 -8.34 -24.48
N ALA A 368 24.78 -7.54 -23.45
CA ALA A 368 26.00 -7.56 -22.70
C ALA A 368 26.20 -8.95 -22.09
N THR A 369 27.39 -9.50 -22.26
CA THR A 369 27.78 -10.79 -21.68
C THR A 369 28.44 -10.57 -20.33
N ALA A 370 28.11 -11.41 -19.39
CA ALA A 370 28.76 -11.43 -18.09
C ALA A 370 30.24 -11.75 -18.20
N ASN A 371 31.11 -10.93 -17.61
CA ASN A 371 32.56 -11.09 -17.60
C ASN A 371 33.10 -10.83 -16.19
N GLY A 372 33.95 -11.73 -15.68
CA GLY A 372 34.63 -11.56 -14.38
C GLY A 372 34.06 -12.42 -13.25
N ASP A 373 34.23 -11.98 -12.00
CA ASP A 373 33.62 -12.61 -10.82
C ASP A 373 32.13 -12.28 -10.79
N LEU A 374 31.30 -13.31 -10.85
CA LEU A 374 29.84 -13.19 -10.99
C LEU A 374 29.09 -13.59 -9.73
N ARG A 375 29.77 -13.74 -8.60
CA ARG A 375 29.14 -14.23 -7.36
C ARG A 375 27.91 -13.38 -6.97
N GLU A 376 28.01 -12.06 -7.01
CA GLU A 376 26.89 -11.17 -6.70
C GLU A 376 25.74 -11.33 -7.71
N PHE A 377 26.05 -11.52 -8.98
CA PHE A 377 25.05 -11.80 -10.00
C PHE A 377 24.41 -13.17 -9.84
N ASP A 378 25.18 -14.21 -9.50
CA ASP A 378 24.66 -15.56 -9.25
C ASP A 378 23.72 -15.58 -8.03
N GLU A 379 24.07 -14.87 -6.97
CA GLU A 379 23.21 -14.67 -5.79
C GLU A 379 21.91 -13.92 -6.16
N PHE A 380 22.02 -12.88 -7.00
CA PHE A 380 20.87 -12.15 -7.53
C PHE A 380 19.96 -13.05 -8.38
N LEU A 381 20.55 -13.84 -9.29
CA LEU A 381 19.79 -14.81 -10.09
C LEU A 381 19.00 -15.80 -9.22
N ALA A 382 19.63 -16.31 -8.17
CA ALA A 382 19.03 -17.31 -7.30
C ALA A 382 17.82 -16.75 -6.51
N SER A 383 17.92 -15.52 -6.00
CA SER A 383 16.92 -14.96 -5.10
C SER A 383 15.90 -14.03 -5.79
N ASN A 384 16.29 -13.26 -6.82
CA ASN A 384 15.47 -12.19 -7.38
C ASN A 384 14.78 -12.55 -8.71
N VAL A 385 15.24 -13.62 -9.41
CA VAL A 385 14.75 -13.96 -10.75
C VAL A 385 13.83 -15.18 -10.69
N ARG A 386 12.66 -15.09 -11.31
CA ARG A 386 11.70 -16.20 -11.42
C ARG A 386 11.22 -16.32 -12.86
N ARG A 387 11.18 -17.56 -13.40
CA ARG A 387 10.68 -17.82 -14.74
C ARG A 387 9.21 -17.45 -14.87
N GLN A 388 8.82 -16.98 -16.05
CA GLN A 388 7.44 -16.83 -16.44
C GLN A 388 6.93 -18.09 -17.15
N ARG A 389 5.60 -18.29 -17.18
CA ARG A 389 4.98 -19.33 -18.00
C ARG A 389 5.26 -19.14 -19.51
N GLN A 390 5.51 -17.90 -19.91
CA GLN A 390 5.90 -17.56 -21.29
C GLN A 390 7.39 -17.84 -21.47
N ALA A 391 7.70 -18.75 -22.38
CA ALA A 391 9.07 -19.19 -22.63
C ALA A 391 10.00 -18.05 -23.07
N GLY A 392 11.22 -18.01 -22.51
CA GLY A 392 12.23 -16.99 -22.80
C GLY A 392 12.06 -15.69 -22.04
N PHE A 393 11.17 -15.67 -21.04
CA PHE A 393 10.95 -14.52 -20.17
C PHE A 393 10.97 -14.90 -18.70
N CYS A 394 11.38 -13.94 -17.88
CA CYS A 394 11.36 -14.02 -16.43
C CYS A 394 10.82 -12.73 -15.80
N THR A 395 10.50 -12.79 -14.53
CA THR A 395 10.30 -11.64 -13.67
C THR A 395 11.54 -11.40 -12.84
N VAL A 396 11.87 -10.13 -12.60
CA VAL A 396 12.98 -9.71 -11.75
C VAL A 396 12.42 -8.91 -10.58
N GLU A 397 12.55 -9.41 -9.35
CA GLU A 397 12.13 -8.68 -8.15
C GLU A 397 13.28 -7.80 -7.68
N VAL A 398 13.04 -6.49 -7.67
CA VAL A 398 13.97 -5.45 -7.22
C VAL A 398 13.72 -5.21 -5.75
N VAL A 399 14.70 -5.50 -4.90
CA VAL A 399 14.66 -5.18 -3.47
C VAL A 399 14.73 -3.67 -3.29
N VAL A 400 13.70 -3.10 -2.68
CA VAL A 400 13.64 -1.68 -2.37
C VAL A 400 13.81 -1.50 -0.88
N GLN A 401 15.01 -1.10 -0.47
CA GLN A 401 15.36 -0.92 0.94
C GLN A 401 14.32 -0.09 1.69
N ARG A 402 13.63 -0.72 2.68
CA ARG A 402 12.55 -0.08 3.47
C ARG A 402 11.37 0.44 2.64
N GLY A 403 11.26 0.04 1.38
CA GLY A 403 10.26 0.52 0.43
C GLY A 403 10.49 1.95 -0.08
N ASP A 404 11.63 2.57 0.17
CA ASP A 404 11.91 3.96 -0.18
C ASP A 404 12.71 4.07 -1.50
N LEU A 405 12.22 4.88 -2.44
CA LEU A 405 12.89 5.22 -3.71
C LEU A 405 13.09 6.74 -3.82
N ILE A 406 14.27 7.14 -4.29
CA ILE A 406 14.58 8.54 -4.62
C ILE A 406 14.27 8.83 -6.11
N PRO A 407 14.15 10.11 -6.53
CA PRO A 407 13.81 10.48 -7.90
C PRO A 407 14.67 9.83 -8.98
N ASP A 408 15.98 9.76 -8.78
CA ASP A 408 16.90 9.15 -9.75
C ASP A 408 16.65 7.65 -9.92
N GLN A 409 16.29 6.96 -8.84
CA GLN A 409 15.90 5.54 -8.89
C GLN A 409 14.58 5.34 -9.64
N PHE A 410 13.58 6.22 -9.43
CA PHE A 410 12.34 6.17 -10.21
C PHE A 410 12.60 6.35 -11.70
N ARG A 411 13.43 7.33 -12.12
CA ARG A 411 13.80 7.55 -13.54
C ARG A 411 14.59 6.39 -14.10
N GLY A 412 15.58 5.89 -13.35
CA GLY A 412 16.37 4.74 -13.76
C GLY A 412 15.53 3.48 -13.98
N LEU A 413 14.60 3.21 -13.07
CA LEU A 413 13.62 2.11 -13.21
C LEU A 413 12.70 2.33 -14.42
N ALA A 414 12.21 3.56 -14.66
CA ALA A 414 11.42 3.90 -15.84
C ALA A 414 12.19 3.60 -17.15
N GLN A 415 13.48 3.94 -17.19
CA GLN A 415 14.32 3.65 -18.36
C GLN A 415 14.56 2.15 -18.53
N ILE A 416 14.84 1.41 -17.45
CA ILE A 416 14.96 -0.06 -17.49
C ILE A 416 13.66 -0.69 -18.01
N MET A 417 12.51 -0.20 -17.57
CA MET A 417 11.21 -0.70 -18.02
C MET A 417 11.00 -0.46 -19.53
N ARG A 418 11.38 0.71 -20.05
CA ARG A 418 11.28 1.00 -21.50
C ARG A 418 12.19 0.08 -22.32
N ASP A 419 13.38 -0.16 -21.83
CA ASP A 419 14.40 -0.89 -22.57
C ASP A 419 14.21 -2.43 -22.51
N TYR A 420 13.68 -2.95 -21.37
CA TYR A 420 13.75 -4.40 -21.10
C TYR A 420 12.44 -5.08 -20.71
N THR A 421 11.35 -4.34 -20.43
CA THR A 421 10.12 -4.96 -19.91
C THR A 421 8.86 -4.69 -20.77
N GLY A 422 8.97 -3.98 -21.90
CA GLY A 422 7.80 -3.52 -22.64
C GLY A 422 6.95 -2.50 -21.87
N GLY A 423 7.48 -1.93 -20.78
CA GLY A 423 6.80 -0.95 -19.93
C GLY A 423 6.03 -1.55 -18.74
N TYR A 424 6.30 -2.81 -18.33
CA TYR A 424 5.55 -3.47 -17.27
C TYR A 424 6.34 -3.68 -16.00
N ALA A 425 5.80 -3.16 -14.90
CA ALA A 425 6.24 -3.47 -13.55
C ALA A 425 5.06 -3.43 -12.57
N ARG A 426 5.21 -4.11 -11.41
CA ARG A 426 4.24 -4.07 -10.32
C ARG A 426 4.94 -3.95 -8.97
N THR A 427 4.46 -3.05 -8.12
CA THR A 427 4.86 -3.01 -6.72
C THR A 427 4.33 -4.24 -5.97
N THR A 428 5.03 -4.68 -4.91
CA THR A 428 4.69 -5.88 -4.15
C THR A 428 4.12 -5.57 -2.76
N VAL A 429 3.50 -6.56 -2.13
CA VAL A 429 3.07 -6.48 -0.72
C VAL A 429 4.26 -6.57 0.26
N HIS A 430 5.46 -6.84 -0.25
CA HIS A 430 6.73 -6.85 0.48
C HIS A 430 7.49 -5.52 0.35
N GLN A 431 6.88 -4.50 -0.27
CA GLN A 431 7.44 -3.16 -0.51
C GLN A 431 8.54 -3.11 -1.58
N ASN A 432 8.62 -4.13 -2.42
CA ASN A 432 9.53 -4.27 -3.57
C ASN A 432 8.84 -3.88 -4.89
N LEU A 433 9.60 -3.98 -6.00
CA LEU A 433 9.10 -3.82 -7.36
C LEU A 433 9.44 -5.06 -8.19
N VAL A 434 8.49 -5.63 -8.91
CA VAL A 434 8.70 -6.72 -9.87
C VAL A 434 8.70 -6.15 -11.27
N LEU A 435 9.84 -6.26 -11.97
CA LEU A 435 9.96 -6.05 -13.41
C LEU A 435 9.44 -7.32 -14.10
N ARG A 436 8.59 -7.15 -15.10
CA ARG A 436 7.90 -8.26 -15.82
C ARG A 436 8.39 -8.29 -17.26
N TRP A 437 8.26 -9.43 -17.91
CA TRP A 437 8.63 -9.59 -19.33
C TRP A 437 10.11 -9.30 -19.61
N VAL A 438 10.98 -9.54 -18.65
CA VAL A 438 12.42 -9.46 -18.87
C VAL A 438 12.85 -10.72 -19.63
N ARG A 439 13.57 -10.55 -20.75
CA ARG A 439 14.12 -11.70 -21.47
C ARG A 439 15.20 -12.38 -20.65
N ASP A 440 15.22 -13.70 -20.67
CA ASP A 440 16.22 -14.49 -19.93
C ASP A 440 17.65 -14.03 -20.24
N GLU A 441 17.93 -13.71 -21.50
CA GLU A 441 19.24 -13.24 -21.95
C GLU A 441 19.57 -11.80 -21.53
N ALA A 442 18.55 -11.00 -21.15
CA ALA A 442 18.72 -9.60 -20.74
C ALA A 442 18.99 -9.44 -19.24
N VAL A 443 18.83 -10.49 -18.42
CA VAL A 443 18.87 -10.40 -16.96
C VAL A 443 20.17 -9.80 -16.44
N TYR A 444 21.31 -10.15 -17.04
CA TYR A 444 22.60 -9.57 -16.64
C TYR A 444 22.66 -8.06 -16.85
N GLU A 445 22.19 -7.58 -18.01
CA GLU A 445 22.16 -6.15 -18.30
C GLU A 445 21.18 -5.38 -17.39
N VAL A 446 20.03 -5.99 -17.08
CA VAL A 446 19.06 -5.44 -16.12
C VAL A 446 19.69 -5.35 -14.74
N TRP A 447 20.34 -6.42 -14.24
CA TRP A 447 21.05 -6.41 -12.97
C TRP A 447 22.15 -5.34 -12.90
N ARG A 448 22.96 -5.22 -13.95
CA ARG A 448 24.02 -4.22 -14.03
C ARG A 448 23.45 -2.79 -13.90
N ARG A 449 22.35 -2.50 -14.62
CA ARG A 449 21.67 -1.21 -14.54
C ARG A 449 21.03 -0.96 -13.18
N LEU A 450 20.43 -1.98 -12.57
CA LEU A 450 19.93 -1.91 -11.21
C LEU A 450 21.04 -1.63 -10.20
N SER A 451 22.20 -2.27 -10.37
CA SER A 451 23.38 -2.07 -9.51
C SER A 451 23.91 -0.63 -9.60
N GLU A 452 23.92 -0.02 -10.80
CA GLU A 452 24.27 1.40 -11.00
C GLU A 452 23.33 2.37 -10.24
N LEU A 453 22.09 1.94 -9.99
CA LEU A 453 21.09 2.69 -9.20
C LEU A 453 21.11 2.36 -7.70
N GLY A 454 21.98 1.43 -7.25
CA GLY A 454 21.96 0.89 -5.89
C GLY A 454 20.71 0.04 -5.60
N LEU A 455 20.20 -0.66 -6.62
CA LEU A 455 19.01 -1.53 -6.56
C LEU A 455 19.31 -2.97 -7.04
N GLY A 456 20.56 -3.32 -7.21
CA GLY A 456 21.01 -4.65 -7.68
C GLY A 456 21.24 -5.67 -6.57
N ASP A 457 20.78 -5.39 -5.34
CA ASP A 457 20.98 -6.29 -4.19
C ASP A 457 20.23 -7.61 -4.40
N ALA A 458 20.87 -8.72 -4.07
CA ALA A 458 20.27 -10.04 -3.96
C ALA A 458 19.42 -10.15 -2.68
N GLY A 459 18.64 -11.23 -2.56
CA GLY A 459 17.90 -11.57 -1.34
C GLY A 459 16.45 -11.09 -1.31
N ALA A 460 15.79 -10.96 -2.47
CA ALA A 460 14.35 -10.68 -2.53
C ALA A 460 13.55 -11.71 -1.72
N GLN A 461 12.74 -11.21 -0.78
CA GLN A 461 11.97 -12.03 0.18
C GLN A 461 12.82 -12.96 1.06
N GLU A 462 14.07 -12.62 1.30
CA GLU A 462 14.94 -13.29 2.26
C GLU A 462 15.04 -12.52 3.58
N VAL A 463 15.81 -13.03 4.53
CA VAL A 463 15.94 -12.50 5.90
C VAL A 463 16.37 -11.03 5.96
N THR A 464 17.16 -10.58 4.97
CA THR A 464 17.61 -9.18 4.83
C THR A 464 16.55 -8.25 4.22
N ASP A 465 15.52 -8.80 3.56
CA ASP A 465 14.39 -8.04 2.99
C ASP A 465 13.34 -7.75 4.07
N VAL A 466 13.72 -6.90 5.00
CA VAL A 466 12.92 -6.56 6.20
C VAL A 466 11.80 -5.59 5.86
N VAL A 467 10.55 -5.96 6.18
CA VAL A 467 9.35 -5.16 5.91
C VAL A 467 8.97 -4.28 7.09
N SER A 468 8.73 -3.00 6.87
CA SER A 468 8.28 -2.09 7.94
C SER A 468 7.24 -1.06 7.47
N CYS A 469 6.42 -0.57 8.40
CA CYS A 469 5.59 0.61 8.15
C CYS A 469 6.36 1.90 8.52
N PRO A 470 5.90 3.10 8.12
CA PRO A 470 6.59 4.36 8.45
C PRO A 470 6.74 4.67 9.94
N GLY A 471 5.96 4.04 10.83
CA GLY A 471 6.04 4.29 12.28
C GLY A 471 5.94 5.77 12.63
N THR A 472 6.76 6.24 13.60
CA THR A 472 6.75 7.63 14.06
C THR A 472 7.38 8.62 13.08
N ASP A 473 7.88 8.17 11.93
CA ASP A 473 8.45 9.10 10.94
C ASP A 473 7.38 9.99 10.30
N SER A 474 6.14 9.48 10.18
CA SER A 474 5.01 10.26 9.66
C SER A 474 3.65 9.92 10.29
N CYS A 475 3.49 8.75 10.89
CA CYS A 475 2.17 8.27 11.33
C CYS A 475 1.78 8.82 12.71
N LYS A 476 0.59 9.47 12.83
CA LYS A 476 0.02 9.92 14.11
C LYS A 476 -0.19 8.79 15.12
N LEU A 477 -0.44 7.58 14.66
CA LEU A 477 -0.68 6.40 15.49
C LEU A 477 0.60 5.63 15.87
N GLY A 478 1.74 5.99 15.27
CA GLY A 478 3.04 5.38 15.57
C GLY A 478 3.42 5.56 17.03
N ILE A 479 3.94 4.50 17.65
CA ILE A 479 4.53 4.52 18.99
C ILE A 479 6.04 4.63 18.86
N THR A 480 6.64 3.83 17.96
CA THR A 480 8.09 3.74 17.76
C THR A 480 8.48 3.95 16.29
N SER A 481 9.76 4.22 16.04
CA SER A 481 10.37 4.37 14.71
C SER A 481 10.66 2.99 14.11
N SER A 482 9.70 2.44 13.35
CA SER A 482 9.90 1.15 12.68
C SER A 482 10.86 1.24 11.50
N MET A 483 10.96 2.37 10.81
CA MET A 483 11.94 2.57 9.73
C MET A 483 13.38 2.59 10.25
N GLY A 484 13.61 3.26 11.38
CA GLY A 484 14.93 3.27 12.01
C GLY A 484 15.32 1.90 12.57
N LEU A 485 14.38 1.16 13.16
CA LEU A 485 14.65 -0.21 13.61
C LEU A 485 14.90 -1.15 12.41
N ASN A 486 14.16 -1.00 11.32
CA ASN A 486 14.39 -1.78 10.09
C ASN A 486 15.85 -1.63 9.64
N GLN A 487 16.35 -0.41 9.53
CA GLN A 487 17.72 -0.15 9.16
C GLN A 487 18.72 -0.85 10.10
N ALA A 488 18.54 -0.73 11.41
CA ALA A 488 19.43 -1.33 12.40
C ALA A 488 19.42 -2.88 12.36
N ILE A 489 18.27 -3.47 12.00
CA ILE A 489 18.17 -4.93 11.81
C ILE A 489 18.89 -5.34 10.52
N GLN A 490 18.68 -4.64 9.41
CA GLN A 490 19.36 -4.94 8.14
C GLN A 490 20.88 -4.84 8.30
N GLU A 491 21.38 -3.77 8.93
CA GLU A 491 22.81 -3.62 9.22
C GLU A 491 23.36 -4.82 10.02
N ARG A 492 22.60 -5.25 11.06
CA ARG A 492 23.01 -6.41 11.87
C ARG A 492 23.00 -7.73 11.07
N LEU A 493 22.00 -7.97 10.23
CA LEU A 493 21.90 -9.18 9.42
C LEU A 493 23.02 -9.25 8.37
N VAL A 494 23.39 -8.12 7.78
CA VAL A 494 24.55 -8.03 6.86
C VAL A 494 25.85 -8.35 7.61
N GLU A 495 26.05 -7.83 8.83
CA GLU A 495 27.23 -8.17 9.67
C GLU A 495 27.30 -9.66 10.02
N MET A 496 26.14 -10.33 10.15
CA MET A 496 26.06 -11.76 10.48
C MET A 496 26.52 -12.67 9.33
N GLN A 497 26.57 -12.20 8.09
CA GLN A 497 26.97 -12.97 6.91
C GLN A 497 26.25 -14.33 6.82
N ILE A 498 24.92 -14.32 6.78
CA ILE A 498 24.11 -15.54 6.81
C ILE A 498 24.24 -16.29 5.48
N GLU A 499 24.87 -17.47 5.52
CA GLU A 499 25.06 -18.36 4.36
C GLU A 499 24.01 -19.49 4.33
N ASP A 500 23.45 -19.85 5.50
CA ASP A 500 22.52 -20.95 5.65
C ASP A 500 21.19 -20.69 4.92
N GLU A 501 20.83 -21.57 3.99
CA GLU A 501 19.66 -21.44 3.12
C GLU A 501 18.34 -21.36 3.91
N LEU A 502 18.18 -22.19 4.96
CA LEU A 502 16.96 -22.19 5.76
C LEU A 502 16.85 -20.94 6.63
N THR A 503 17.97 -20.40 7.10
CA THR A 503 18.01 -19.12 7.83
C THR A 503 17.69 -17.95 6.90
N ARG A 504 18.17 -17.97 5.66
CA ARG A 504 17.85 -16.95 4.65
C ARG A 504 16.37 -16.87 4.36
N ARG A 505 15.60 -17.94 4.47
CA ARG A 505 14.13 -17.97 4.28
C ARG A 505 13.33 -17.35 5.43
N ILE A 506 13.96 -16.90 6.50
CA ILE A 506 13.25 -16.26 7.62
C ILE A 506 12.76 -14.86 7.21
N HIS A 507 11.47 -14.59 7.37
CA HIS A 507 10.90 -13.28 7.11
C HIS A 507 10.76 -12.46 8.40
N ILE A 508 11.26 -11.22 8.35
CA ILE A 508 11.18 -10.28 9.46
C ILE A 508 10.28 -9.11 9.07
N LYS A 509 9.21 -8.88 9.84
CA LYS A 509 8.28 -7.78 9.57
C LYS A 509 7.97 -6.99 10.83
N MET A 510 7.87 -5.65 10.72
CA MET A 510 7.59 -4.82 11.88
C MET A 510 6.59 -3.71 11.64
N SER A 511 5.94 -3.30 12.72
CA SER A 511 5.01 -2.17 12.74
C SER A 511 5.35 -1.24 13.89
N GLY A 512 5.31 0.07 13.70
CA GLY A 512 5.53 1.07 14.76
C GLY A 512 4.42 1.11 15.83
N CYS A 513 3.38 0.30 15.73
CA CYS A 513 2.30 0.17 16.72
C CYS A 513 1.48 -1.12 16.48
N PRO A 514 0.53 -1.50 17.39
CA PRO A 514 -0.27 -2.73 17.26
C PRO A 514 -1.19 -2.80 16.03
N ASN A 515 -1.32 -1.76 15.21
CA ASN A 515 -2.24 -1.75 14.05
C ASN A 515 -1.83 -2.71 12.92
N GLY A 516 -0.60 -3.24 12.91
CA GLY A 516 -0.18 -4.29 12.00
C GLY A 516 -0.04 -3.85 10.54
N CYS A 517 0.29 -2.57 10.29
CA CYS A 517 0.45 -2.07 8.92
C CYS A 517 1.66 -2.69 8.21
N GLY A 518 2.73 -3.04 8.93
CA GLY A 518 3.88 -3.79 8.42
C GLY A 518 3.68 -5.32 8.46
N GLN A 519 2.46 -5.81 8.75
CA GLN A 519 2.10 -7.24 8.71
C GLN A 519 2.87 -8.15 9.69
N HIS A 520 3.38 -7.61 10.79
CA HIS A 520 4.20 -8.34 11.76
C HIS A 520 3.58 -9.64 12.30
N HIS A 521 2.25 -9.78 12.26
CA HIS A 521 1.57 -10.96 12.78
C HIS A 521 1.82 -12.25 11.98
N ILE A 522 2.15 -12.11 10.69
CA ILE A 522 2.33 -13.24 9.77
C ILE A 522 3.79 -13.52 9.42
N ALA A 523 4.72 -12.80 10.00
CA ALA A 523 6.15 -13.02 9.80
C ALA A 523 6.66 -14.16 10.68
N ASN A 524 7.73 -14.84 10.25
CA ASN A 524 8.45 -15.79 11.08
C ASN A 524 8.93 -15.13 12.37
N ILE A 525 9.47 -13.89 12.25
CA ILE A 525 9.83 -13.02 13.37
C ILE A 525 9.14 -11.67 13.16
N GLY A 526 8.14 -11.36 13.98
CA GLY A 526 7.36 -10.13 13.86
C GLY A 526 7.52 -9.22 15.09
N PHE A 527 7.44 -7.88 14.89
CA PHE A 527 7.52 -6.91 15.96
C PHE A 527 6.45 -5.82 15.86
N TYR A 528 5.92 -5.39 16.99
CA TYR A 528 5.17 -4.13 17.01
C TYR A 528 5.61 -3.20 18.13
N GLY A 529 5.56 -1.89 17.83
CA GLY A 529 5.99 -0.83 18.72
C GLY A 529 5.17 -0.73 20.00
N ALA A 530 5.88 -0.56 21.10
CA ALA A 530 5.39 -0.41 22.46
C ALA A 530 6.30 0.56 23.23
N SER A 531 6.09 0.68 24.55
CA SER A 531 6.94 1.49 25.42
C SER A 531 7.13 0.81 26.78
N ILE A 532 8.24 1.10 27.45
CA ILE A 532 8.53 0.68 28.83
C ILE A 532 8.65 1.93 29.68
N LYS A 533 7.89 2.02 30.79
CA LYS A 533 7.98 3.12 31.72
C LYS A 533 9.08 2.83 32.76
N VAL A 534 9.96 3.82 32.98
CA VAL A 534 11.08 3.77 33.95
C VAL A 534 11.06 5.07 34.77
N GLY A 535 10.45 5.04 35.94
CA GLY A 535 10.22 6.25 36.75
C GLY A 535 9.37 7.26 35.97
N GLU A 536 9.90 8.46 35.76
CA GLU A 536 9.27 9.53 34.98
C GLU A 536 9.60 9.45 33.48
N HIS A 537 10.54 8.60 33.08
CA HIS A 537 11.01 8.42 31.72
C HIS A 537 10.34 7.23 31.02
N THR A 538 10.48 7.19 29.70
CA THR A 538 9.93 6.12 28.87
C THR A 538 10.99 5.64 27.88
N ILE A 539 11.09 4.33 27.68
CA ILE A 539 11.96 3.69 26.71
C ILE A 539 11.11 3.23 25.51
N PRO A 540 11.52 3.49 24.26
CA PRO A 540 10.91 2.86 23.09
C PRO A 540 11.18 1.35 23.14
N ALA A 541 10.16 0.55 22.84
CA ALA A 541 10.24 -0.90 22.97
C ALA A 541 9.42 -1.60 21.88
N TYR A 542 9.67 -2.88 21.70
CA TYR A 542 8.92 -3.74 20.78
C TYR A 542 8.44 -5.02 21.47
N ILE A 543 7.29 -5.49 21.03
CA ILE A 543 6.71 -6.78 21.44
C ILE A 543 6.85 -7.75 20.27
N PRO A 544 7.56 -8.88 20.45
CA PRO A 544 7.79 -9.85 19.41
C PRO A 544 6.65 -10.85 19.25
N HIS A 545 6.53 -11.40 18.04
CA HIS A 545 5.71 -12.53 17.65
C HIS A 545 6.58 -13.51 16.86
N LEU A 546 6.43 -14.81 17.06
CA LEU A 546 7.19 -15.85 16.40
C LEU A 546 6.27 -16.89 15.75
N GLY A 547 6.71 -17.48 14.65
CA GLY A 547 6.02 -18.59 13.99
C GLY A 547 4.83 -18.19 13.12
N GLY A 548 4.73 -16.92 12.70
CA GLY A 548 3.77 -16.53 11.67
C GLY A 548 4.16 -17.07 10.31
N ALA A 549 3.18 -17.27 9.41
CA ALA A 549 3.38 -17.77 8.06
C ALA A 549 2.44 -17.10 7.06
N TYR A 550 2.85 -17.04 5.80
CA TYR A 550 2.04 -16.56 4.67
C TYR A 550 2.44 -17.20 3.33
N GLU A 551 3.35 -18.15 3.33
CA GLU A 551 3.83 -18.84 2.14
C GLU A 551 3.04 -20.11 1.84
N GLY A 552 3.09 -20.58 0.59
CA GLY A 552 2.44 -21.82 0.17
C GLY A 552 0.95 -21.86 0.46
N GLY A 553 0.26 -20.72 0.39
CA GLY A 553 -1.16 -20.63 0.70
C GLY A 553 -1.52 -20.74 2.19
N GLU A 554 -0.56 -21.04 3.07
CA GLU A 554 -0.76 -21.04 4.52
C GLU A 554 -0.67 -19.62 5.08
N VAL A 555 -1.71 -19.18 5.77
CA VAL A 555 -1.66 -17.95 6.56
C VAL A 555 -1.90 -18.28 8.02
N ARG A 556 -0.88 -18.01 8.84
CA ARG A 556 -0.93 -18.22 10.29
C ARG A 556 -0.38 -17.01 11.03
N TYR A 557 -1.03 -16.65 12.11
CA TYR A 557 -0.54 -15.59 12.99
C TYR A 557 0.45 -16.15 14.02
N GLY A 558 1.59 -15.47 14.15
CA GLY A 558 2.63 -15.81 15.11
C GLY A 558 2.17 -15.63 16.54
N GLU A 559 2.74 -16.42 17.44
CA GLU A 559 2.51 -16.34 18.88
C GLU A 559 3.30 -15.20 19.50
N ARG A 560 2.65 -14.49 20.43
CA ARG A 560 3.30 -13.41 21.17
C ARG A 560 4.30 -13.96 22.17
N VAL A 561 5.56 -13.50 22.06
CA VAL A 561 6.58 -13.71 23.12
C VAL A 561 6.30 -12.75 24.27
N LYS A 562 6.40 -13.23 25.52
CA LYS A 562 6.12 -12.42 26.72
C LYS A 562 7.25 -11.43 27.07
N ALA A 563 8.27 -11.30 26.24
CA ALA A 563 9.32 -10.29 26.35
C ALA A 563 8.84 -8.93 25.80
N ARG A 564 9.25 -7.85 26.45
CA ARG A 564 9.16 -6.50 25.91
C ARG A 564 10.58 -5.98 25.81
N LEU A 565 11.06 -5.88 24.58
CA LEU A 565 12.44 -5.55 24.28
C LEU A 565 12.63 -4.04 24.07
N PRO A 566 13.56 -3.38 24.77
CA PRO A 566 13.99 -2.03 24.42
C PRO A 566 14.39 -1.97 22.93
N ALA A 567 14.00 -0.92 22.22
CA ALA A 567 14.19 -0.82 20.78
C ALA A 567 15.65 -1.04 20.34
N LYS A 568 16.61 -0.53 21.12
CA LYS A 568 18.05 -0.66 20.84
C LYS A 568 18.61 -2.09 21.04
N ARG A 569 17.85 -2.97 21.70
CA ARG A 569 18.25 -4.37 21.94
C ARG A 569 17.59 -5.38 20.98
N VAL A 570 16.69 -4.90 20.10
CA VAL A 570 15.99 -5.79 19.16
C VAL A 570 16.93 -6.44 18.14
N PRO A 571 17.91 -5.76 17.52
CA PRO A 571 18.85 -6.43 16.61
C PRO A 571 19.63 -7.57 17.26
N GLU A 572 20.10 -7.39 18.50
CA GLU A 572 20.77 -8.44 19.28
C GLU A 572 19.84 -9.62 19.60
N ALA A 573 18.57 -9.34 19.92
CA ALA A 573 17.59 -10.40 20.17
C ALA A 573 17.37 -11.27 18.93
N ILE A 574 17.28 -10.66 17.75
CA ILE A 574 17.14 -11.37 16.46
C ILE A 574 18.36 -12.27 16.22
N GLU A 575 19.57 -11.73 16.38
CA GLU A 575 20.79 -12.54 16.23
C GLU A 575 20.80 -13.74 17.16
N ARG A 576 20.48 -13.54 18.46
CA ARG A 576 20.43 -14.65 19.44
C ARG A 576 19.41 -15.72 19.02
N TRP A 577 18.24 -15.33 18.50
CA TRP A 577 17.23 -16.27 18.02
C TRP A 577 17.63 -16.99 16.77
N ILE A 578 18.29 -16.33 15.83
CA ILE A 578 18.81 -16.96 14.62
C ILE A 578 19.92 -17.97 15.01
N ARG A 579 20.89 -17.58 15.86
CA ARG A 579 21.95 -18.48 16.32
C ARG A 579 21.39 -19.67 17.11
N PHE A 580 20.33 -19.45 17.92
CA PHE A 580 19.64 -20.53 18.60
C PHE A 580 18.99 -21.50 17.62
N TYR A 581 18.33 -21.00 16.59
CA TYR A 581 17.76 -21.82 15.52
C TYR A 581 18.85 -22.64 14.79
N GLU A 582 19.90 -21.99 14.34
CA GLU A 582 21.01 -22.64 13.61
C GLU A 582 21.68 -23.74 14.44
N SER A 583 21.81 -23.55 15.76
CA SER A 583 22.51 -24.50 16.66
C SER A 583 21.67 -25.69 17.12
N GLU A 584 20.34 -25.54 17.21
CA GLU A 584 19.46 -26.50 17.90
C GLU A 584 18.39 -27.10 16.98
N ARG A 585 18.28 -26.65 15.72
CA ARG A 585 17.36 -27.24 14.78
C ARG A 585 17.80 -28.64 14.37
N SER A 586 16.82 -29.50 14.03
CA SER A 586 17.07 -30.76 13.36
C SER A 586 17.48 -30.52 11.90
N ASP A 587 18.09 -31.52 11.26
CA ASP A 587 18.46 -31.43 9.85
C ASP A 587 17.22 -31.15 8.97
N GLY A 588 17.31 -30.13 8.12
CA GLY A 588 16.21 -29.69 7.25
C GLY A 588 15.01 -29.04 7.97
N GLU A 589 15.08 -28.78 9.28
CA GLU A 589 13.95 -28.19 10.03
C GLU A 589 13.82 -26.70 9.74
N GLU A 590 12.71 -26.32 9.12
CA GLU A 590 12.31 -24.93 8.88
C GLU A 590 12.08 -24.15 10.19
N PHE A 591 12.30 -22.81 10.16
CA PHE A 591 12.21 -21.97 11.37
C PHE A 591 10.86 -22.09 12.10
N ASN A 592 9.76 -22.12 11.39
CA ASN A 592 8.42 -22.23 12.00
C ASN A 592 8.17 -23.61 12.63
N ALA A 593 8.70 -24.68 12.06
CA ALA A 593 8.67 -26.02 12.64
C ALA A 593 9.49 -26.05 13.94
N PHE A 594 10.68 -25.45 13.93
CA PHE A 594 11.51 -25.28 15.12
C PHE A 594 10.79 -24.49 16.23
N VAL A 595 10.18 -23.34 15.90
CA VAL A 595 9.38 -22.55 16.86
C VAL A 595 8.25 -23.39 17.46
N ALA A 596 7.54 -24.17 16.62
CA ALA A 596 6.46 -25.04 17.09
C ALA A 596 6.95 -26.17 18.02
N ARG A 597 8.15 -26.72 17.74
CA ARG A 597 8.75 -27.80 18.53
C ARG A 597 9.27 -27.34 19.89
N VAL A 598 10.02 -26.23 19.92
CA VAL A 598 10.65 -25.76 21.16
C VAL A 598 9.74 -24.84 21.98
N GLY A 599 8.81 -24.16 21.34
CA GLY A 599 7.87 -23.22 21.94
C GLY A 599 8.47 -21.83 22.19
N THR A 600 7.59 -20.82 22.22
CA THR A 600 7.99 -19.41 22.46
C THR A 600 8.68 -19.16 23.82
N PRO A 601 8.45 -19.94 24.92
CA PRO A 601 9.20 -19.75 26.16
C PRO A 601 10.72 -19.98 26.04
N GLU A 602 11.17 -20.87 25.16
CA GLU A 602 12.61 -21.07 24.92
C GLU A 602 13.24 -19.85 24.28
N PHE A 603 12.59 -19.27 23.29
CA PHE A 603 13.01 -18.00 22.69
C PHE A 603 13.01 -16.85 23.70
N GLU A 604 12.01 -16.79 24.60
CA GLU A 604 11.96 -15.81 25.67
C GLU A 604 13.17 -15.95 26.63
N SER A 605 13.54 -17.19 26.98
CA SER A 605 14.67 -17.47 27.86
C SER A 605 15.99 -16.91 27.31
N ARG A 606 16.21 -16.95 25.98
CA ARG A 606 17.43 -16.50 25.30
C ARG A 606 17.61 -14.97 25.30
N VAL A 607 16.55 -14.20 25.56
CA VAL A 607 16.56 -12.74 25.55
C VAL A 607 16.09 -12.14 26.89
N LYS A 608 16.02 -12.94 27.94
CA LYS A 608 15.51 -12.51 29.24
C LYS A 608 16.32 -11.34 29.83
N ASP A 609 17.63 -11.37 29.70
CA ASP A 609 18.53 -10.29 30.09
C ASP A 609 18.33 -9.01 29.28
N LEU A 610 18.03 -9.13 28.00
CA LEU A 610 17.72 -7.99 27.13
C LEU A 610 16.40 -7.30 27.49
N ALA A 611 15.47 -8.03 28.07
CA ALA A 611 14.18 -7.51 28.55
C ALA A 611 14.23 -6.93 29.97
N MET A 612 15.38 -7.02 30.67
CA MET A 612 15.55 -6.50 32.03
C MET A 612 15.43 -4.97 32.07
N PRO A 613 14.92 -4.40 33.16
CA PRO A 613 14.82 -2.96 33.35
C PRO A 613 16.17 -2.25 33.14
N ILE A 614 16.10 -1.06 32.54
CA ILE A 614 17.25 -0.19 32.30
C ILE A 614 17.06 1.05 33.20
N GLU A 615 18.01 1.35 34.06
CA GLU A 615 17.97 2.55 34.87
C GLU A 615 18.28 3.79 34.03
N PHE A 616 17.61 4.91 34.33
CA PHE A 616 17.90 6.19 33.73
C PHE A 616 19.17 6.79 34.33
N ASN A 617 20.25 6.77 33.57
CA ASN A 617 21.54 7.38 33.91
C ASN A 617 22.29 7.76 32.59
N LEU A 618 23.46 8.38 32.74
CA LEU A 618 24.23 8.85 31.56
C LEU A 618 24.70 7.71 30.65
N GLU A 619 25.03 6.55 31.19
CA GLU A 619 25.47 5.38 30.42
C GLU A 619 24.34 4.80 29.59
N ASN A 620 23.12 4.85 30.10
CA ASN A 620 21.94 4.27 29.51
C ASN A 620 21.13 5.27 28.66
N MET A 621 21.56 6.51 28.53
CA MET A 621 20.80 7.57 27.86
C MET A 621 20.34 7.18 26.45
N ASN A 622 21.16 6.43 25.70
CA ASN A 622 20.83 5.97 24.34
C ASN A 622 19.58 5.08 24.28
N TYR A 623 19.27 4.34 25.35
CA TYR A 623 18.05 3.52 25.38
C TYR A 623 16.76 4.34 25.51
N PHE A 624 16.87 5.59 25.95
CA PHE A 624 15.74 6.53 26.08
C PHE A 624 15.52 7.38 24.82
N VAL A 625 16.24 7.07 23.75
CA VAL A 625 16.11 7.72 22.43
C VAL A 625 15.75 6.66 21.40
N ASP A 626 14.72 6.89 20.60
CA ASP A 626 14.31 5.95 19.56
C ASP A 626 15.30 5.92 18.38
N TRP A 627 15.20 4.88 17.56
CA TRP A 627 16.01 4.79 16.34
C TRP A 627 15.77 5.98 15.40
N SER A 628 16.83 6.48 14.78
CA SER A 628 16.79 7.63 13.87
C SER A 628 16.19 8.91 14.47
N LYS A 629 16.25 9.04 15.82
CA LYS A 629 15.84 10.23 16.59
C LYS A 629 17.01 10.72 17.43
N ASN A 630 16.94 12.00 17.80
CA ASN A 630 17.97 12.67 18.61
C ASN A 630 17.39 13.37 19.87
N VAL A 631 16.14 13.06 20.19
CA VAL A 631 15.43 13.62 21.35
C VAL A 631 14.96 12.48 22.26
N PRO A 632 14.79 12.75 23.58
CA PRO A 632 14.20 11.78 24.50
C PRO A 632 12.87 11.24 23.97
N PHE A 633 12.66 9.94 24.17
CA PHE A 633 11.47 9.27 23.69
C PHE A 633 10.25 9.61 24.54
N GLU A 634 9.21 10.09 23.86
CA GLU A 634 7.90 10.29 24.44
C GLU A 634 6.82 9.59 23.61
N VAL A 635 5.83 9.02 24.28
CA VAL A 635 4.67 8.42 23.60
C VAL A 635 3.68 9.53 23.23
N ILE A 636 3.89 10.13 22.08
CA ILE A 636 2.95 11.10 21.50
C ILE A 636 2.04 10.35 20.54
N ARG A 637 0.83 10.05 21.01
CA ARG A 637 -0.17 9.34 20.19
C ARG A 637 -1.30 10.28 19.85
N GLY A 638 -1.40 10.65 18.56
CA GLY A 638 -2.55 11.38 18.05
C GLY A 638 -3.69 10.45 17.68
N GLU A 639 -4.87 11.01 17.43
CA GLU A 639 -5.97 10.29 16.82
C GLU A 639 -5.72 10.08 15.33
N GLY A 640 -5.98 8.87 14.84
CA GLY A 640 -5.88 8.58 13.41
C GLY A 640 -7.04 9.22 12.66
N GLU A 641 -6.76 10.03 11.66
CA GLU A 641 -7.79 10.74 10.89
C GLU A 641 -8.80 9.83 10.17
N CYS A 642 -8.46 8.57 9.88
CA CYS A 642 -9.47 7.59 9.47
C CYS A 642 -10.52 7.31 10.57
N ALA A 643 -10.44 8.01 11.68
CA ALA A 643 -11.39 7.94 12.78
C ALA A 643 -12.39 9.13 12.79
N VAL A 644 -12.20 10.12 11.94
CA VAL A 644 -13.13 11.26 11.78
C VAL A 644 -14.27 10.89 10.84
#